data_d56a84bc2ef02be518f4e8a2dc86bf93
#
_entry.id   d56a84bc2ef02be518f4e8a2dc86bf93
#
_cell.length_a   1.000
_cell.length_b   1.000
_cell.length_c   1.000
_cell.angle_alpha   90.00
_cell.angle_beta   90.00
_cell.angle_gamma   90.00
#
_symmetry.space_group_name_H-M   'P 1'
#
loop_
_entity.id
_entity.type
_entity.pdbx_description
1 polymer ?
#
loop_
_entity_poly.entity_id
_entity_poly.type
_entity_poly.pdbx_seq_one_letter_code
_entity_poly.pdbx_strand_id
1 'polypeptide(L)'
;MLISFAPFWLIAQVFPDSASLKEVEVRAYFKEHRLMRSPASVGIITTQALQNQPGYSLLPAINTIPGVRMEERSPGSYRLSIRGSLLRSPFGIRNVKVYLDDFLLTDAGGNTYLNIIDASSVGRIEILKGPEGSIFGANSGGVVLINSKRLMQDSANISAGVTGGSYGLIHQNISAEANKGNFKITVNESFQTSDGYRDNSALNRKSLQVMPRWKYSKSGEITSLIMYSDLKYETPGGLTLLQFQQNPRSARLATPTLPGAIEQQAGIYNRTLLAGISHSQVLSSNLRHVIALTGSVTDFVNPFITTYETRDETSVGLRTYIELASDSAKRSSWHFQYGVEAQQTDSKKRNYTNNKGERGTNQNFVDFKANQSFIFSRFSISPAKRLTVEVATSLNFYSYNFTNIFPVTGLPENRNLKAQLLPRVAFSYMVKDYLALRGSASRGYSPPTIEEVQPSNRIINNGLQPEAGWNYETGMRLSLRNNKVYLDAAMFRFDLNNAIVRRIDAAGEESFVNAGGTKQSGFEAELTAWIVPFKRVGIMRGLKFSESYTNSHFKFVNYIINSTNFAGNSLTGVPQNNLVSAINLYLPSKLSLYLQHSYVSSIPLNDANAFYADKYHLLQAKAMWQKQMHAFNLRFFVGGDNLLDAKYSLGNDLNAAGSRFYNSAAMRNYYAGLSVQF
;
A
#
# COMPACT_ATOMS: atom_id res chain seq x y z
N MET A 1 33.09 -3.50 39.69
CA MET A 1 32.53 -2.37 39.02
C MET A 1 31.00 -2.46 39.22
N LEU A 2 30.46 -1.77 40.23
CA LEU A 2 29.05 -1.83 40.63
C LEU A 2 28.28 -0.86 39.73
N ILE A 3 27.35 -1.37 38.97
CA ILE A 3 26.41 -0.55 38.17
C ILE A 3 25.24 -0.15 39.07
N SER A 4 25.21 1.10 39.44
CA SER A 4 24.14 1.73 40.20
C SER A 4 22.88 1.86 39.34
N PHE A 5 21.83 1.15 39.68
CA PHE A 5 20.48 1.34 39.12
C PHE A 5 19.79 2.53 39.82
N ALA A 6 19.66 3.64 39.13
CA ALA A 6 18.81 4.74 39.58
C ALA A 6 17.32 4.38 39.35
N PRO A 7 16.39 4.67 40.25
CA PRO A 7 14.99 4.39 40.06
C PRO A 7 14.39 5.38 39.06
N PHE A 8 13.99 4.88 37.86
CA PHE A 8 13.20 5.63 36.90
C PHE A 8 11.74 5.74 37.40
N TRP A 9 11.26 6.94 37.61
CA TRP A 9 9.86 7.20 37.83
C TRP A 9 9.07 6.93 36.56
N LEU A 10 8.30 5.84 36.54
CA LEU A 10 7.40 5.48 35.46
C LEU A 10 6.16 6.38 35.51
N ILE A 11 6.07 7.32 34.57
CA ILE A 11 4.83 8.04 34.28
C ILE A 11 3.93 7.07 33.50
N ALA A 12 2.84 6.66 34.12
CA ALA A 12 1.84 5.81 33.51
C ALA A 12 1.32 6.46 32.20
N GLN A 13 1.51 5.82 31.04
CA GLN A 13 0.82 6.20 29.81
C GLN A 13 -0.69 6.05 30.03
N VAL A 14 -1.36 7.18 30.17
CA VAL A 14 -2.81 7.25 30.24
C VAL A 14 -3.36 6.90 28.86
N PHE A 15 -4.23 5.89 28.77
CA PHE A 15 -5.06 5.73 27.58
C PHE A 15 -5.70 7.07 27.24
N PRO A 16 -5.79 7.45 25.95
CA PRO A 16 -6.46 8.68 25.59
C PRO A 16 -7.90 8.64 26.09
N ASP A 17 -8.17 9.45 27.06
CA ASP A 17 -9.40 9.50 27.86
C ASP A 17 -10.51 10.29 27.14
N SER A 18 -10.62 10.14 25.83
CA SER A 18 -11.63 10.85 25.08
C SER A 18 -12.62 9.89 24.44
N ALA A 19 -13.85 9.90 24.95
CA ALA A 19 -15.03 9.34 24.32
C ALA A 19 -15.41 10.06 23.00
N SER A 20 -14.60 11.00 22.55
CA SER A 20 -14.66 11.64 21.23
C SER A 20 -13.63 11.02 20.32
N LEU A 21 -13.96 10.84 19.05
CA LEU A 21 -12.96 10.62 18.02
C LEU A 21 -12.06 11.86 18.01
N LYS A 22 -10.78 11.72 18.33
CA LYS A 22 -9.84 12.82 18.13
C LYS A 22 -9.97 13.27 16.69
N GLU A 23 -10.05 14.57 16.45
CA GLU A 23 -10.03 15.10 15.11
C GLU A 23 -8.79 14.57 14.40
N VAL A 24 -9.00 13.83 13.32
CA VAL A 24 -7.91 13.18 12.59
C VAL A 24 -7.21 14.24 11.75
N GLU A 25 -5.92 14.38 11.94
CA GLU A 25 -5.07 15.26 11.13
C GLU A 25 -4.50 14.47 9.96
N VAL A 26 -4.49 15.08 8.78
CA VAL A 26 -3.87 14.55 7.56
C VAL A 26 -2.46 15.12 7.45
N ARG A 27 -1.47 14.24 7.29
CA ARG A 27 -0.06 14.61 7.09
C ARG A 27 0.36 14.54 5.62
N ALA A 28 -0.48 13.98 4.77
CA ALA A 28 -0.21 13.69 3.36
C ALA A 28 0.28 14.90 2.55
N TYR A 29 -0.06 16.13 2.96
CA TYR A 29 0.36 17.36 2.30
C TYR A 29 1.45 18.10 3.09
N PHE A 30 2.32 17.36 3.80
CA PHE A 30 3.50 17.85 4.53
C PHE A 30 3.19 18.81 5.70
N LYS A 31 1.93 19.19 5.90
CA LYS A 31 1.44 19.95 7.05
C LYS A 31 0.23 19.24 7.63
N GLU A 32 0.17 19.13 8.96
CA GLU A 32 -0.99 18.59 9.67
C GLU A 32 -2.21 19.50 9.42
N HIS A 33 -3.20 18.98 8.70
CA HIS A 33 -4.47 19.64 8.46
C HIS A 33 -5.60 18.83 9.08
N ARG A 34 -6.57 19.52 9.65
CA ARG A 34 -7.81 18.89 10.09
C ARG A 34 -8.47 18.22 8.90
N LEU A 35 -8.79 16.95 9.01
CA LEU A 35 -9.38 16.15 7.93
C LEU A 35 -10.65 16.81 7.36
N MET A 36 -11.48 17.44 8.21
CA MET A 36 -12.69 18.17 7.80
C MET A 36 -12.42 19.27 6.76
N ARG A 37 -11.23 19.87 6.74
CA ARG A 37 -10.86 20.95 5.81
C ARG A 37 -10.04 20.49 4.62
N SER A 38 -9.66 19.21 4.59
CA SER A 38 -8.85 18.68 3.49
C SER A 38 -9.71 18.54 2.22
N PRO A 39 -9.28 19.08 1.07
CA PRO A 39 -9.99 18.93 -0.18
C PRO A 39 -9.75 17.58 -0.87
N ALA A 40 -8.93 16.70 -0.29
CA ALA A 40 -8.61 15.38 -0.85
C ALA A 40 -9.44 14.25 -0.25
N SER A 41 -9.58 13.16 -1.02
CA SER A 41 -10.10 11.88 -0.55
C SER A 41 -8.97 11.08 0.07
N VAL A 42 -8.96 10.96 1.40
CA VAL A 42 -7.88 10.32 2.15
C VAL A 42 -8.43 9.22 3.04
N GLY A 43 -7.93 8.00 2.87
CA GLY A 43 -8.14 6.91 3.82
C GLY A 43 -7.02 6.92 4.88
N ILE A 44 -7.37 6.71 6.15
CA ILE A 44 -6.41 6.76 7.24
C ILE A 44 -6.50 5.51 8.10
N ILE A 45 -5.39 4.78 8.20
CA ILE A 45 -5.25 3.63 9.10
C ILE A 45 -4.39 4.08 10.28
N THR A 46 -5.01 4.16 11.45
CA THR A 46 -4.34 4.57 12.68
C THR A 46 -3.64 3.39 13.35
N THR A 47 -2.71 3.67 14.28
CA THR A 47 -2.08 2.64 15.13
C THR A 47 -3.13 1.75 15.82
N GLN A 48 -4.25 2.31 16.28
CA GLN A 48 -5.34 1.53 16.90
C GLN A 48 -6.01 0.59 15.90
N ALA A 49 -6.22 1.02 14.66
CA ALA A 49 -6.78 0.18 13.60
C ALA A 49 -5.83 -0.98 13.26
N LEU A 50 -4.51 -0.71 13.19
CA LEU A 50 -3.49 -1.75 12.99
C LEU A 50 -3.46 -2.76 14.15
N GLN A 51 -3.61 -2.32 15.39
CA GLN A 51 -3.65 -3.20 16.57
C GLN A 51 -4.86 -4.13 16.62
N ASN A 52 -5.98 -3.75 16.01
CA ASN A 52 -7.15 -4.60 15.89
C ASN A 52 -6.96 -5.76 14.91
N GLN A 53 -6.00 -5.63 14.01
CA GLN A 53 -5.69 -6.64 12.97
C GLN A 53 -4.64 -7.65 13.45
N PRO A 54 -4.45 -8.78 12.73
CA PRO A 54 -3.33 -9.67 12.94
C PRO A 54 -2.02 -8.91 12.72
N GLY A 55 -1.15 -8.81 13.71
CA GLY A 55 0.03 -7.95 13.67
C GLY A 55 1.11 -8.33 12.64
N TYR A 56 0.93 -9.43 11.89
CA TYR A 56 1.87 -9.94 10.89
C TYR A 56 1.55 -9.54 9.44
N SER A 57 0.40 -8.92 9.17
CA SER A 57 -0.01 -8.49 7.83
C SER A 57 -0.70 -7.14 7.83
N LEU A 58 -0.41 -6.28 6.82
CA LEU A 58 -1.11 -5.02 6.56
C LEU A 58 -2.41 -5.22 5.78
N LEU A 59 -2.59 -6.36 5.12
CA LEU A 59 -3.68 -6.63 4.18
C LEU A 59 -5.08 -6.40 4.78
N PRO A 60 -5.44 -6.95 5.95
CA PRO A 60 -6.78 -6.74 6.50
C PRO A 60 -7.05 -5.28 6.87
N ALA A 61 -6.02 -4.55 7.36
CA ALA A 61 -6.14 -3.14 7.69
C ALA A 61 -6.36 -2.27 6.44
N ILE A 62 -5.59 -2.49 5.39
CA ILE A 62 -5.70 -1.75 4.11
C ILE A 62 -7.08 -1.96 3.49
N ASN A 63 -7.62 -3.17 3.56
CA ASN A 63 -8.94 -3.51 3.02
C ASN A 63 -10.12 -2.90 3.81
N THR A 64 -9.88 -2.22 4.94
CA THR A 64 -10.92 -1.43 5.61
C THR A 64 -11.15 -0.06 4.96
N ILE A 65 -10.28 0.40 4.06
CA ILE A 65 -10.40 1.71 3.41
C ILE A 65 -11.28 1.60 2.16
N PRO A 66 -12.37 2.38 2.03
CA PRO A 66 -13.22 2.32 0.85
C PRO A 66 -12.45 2.76 -0.41
N GLY A 67 -12.68 2.04 -1.52
CA GLY A 67 -11.98 2.25 -2.79
C GLY A 67 -10.58 1.65 -2.87
N VAL A 68 -10.12 0.99 -1.81
CA VAL A 68 -8.80 0.34 -1.75
C VAL A 68 -8.96 -1.17 -1.59
N ARG A 69 -8.20 -1.93 -2.34
CA ARG A 69 -8.16 -3.38 -2.26
C ARG A 69 -6.72 -3.87 -2.32
N MET A 70 -6.31 -4.55 -1.28
CA MET A 70 -5.05 -5.29 -1.24
C MET A 70 -5.35 -6.78 -1.37
N GLU A 71 -4.57 -7.47 -2.19
CA GLU A 71 -4.70 -8.90 -2.44
C GLU A 71 -3.38 -9.60 -2.18
N GLU A 72 -3.47 -10.90 -1.89
CA GLU A 72 -2.32 -11.76 -1.63
C GLU A 72 -2.52 -13.11 -2.34
N ARG A 73 -1.71 -13.39 -3.37
CA ARG A 73 -1.79 -14.62 -4.16
C ARG A 73 -1.16 -15.83 -3.47
N SER A 74 -0.18 -15.58 -2.63
CA SER A 74 0.48 -16.48 -1.69
C SER A 74 1.10 -15.61 -0.59
N PRO A 75 1.44 -16.14 0.59
CA PRO A 75 2.06 -15.33 1.63
C PRO A 75 3.23 -14.51 1.10
N GLY A 76 3.18 -13.17 1.29
CA GLY A 76 4.20 -12.24 0.79
C GLY A 76 4.00 -11.73 -0.65
N SER A 77 3.09 -12.30 -1.44
CA SER A 77 2.83 -11.86 -2.83
C SER A 77 1.69 -10.85 -2.89
N TYR A 78 1.99 -9.60 -2.57
CA TYR A 78 0.98 -8.54 -2.47
C TYR A 78 0.70 -7.83 -3.79
N ARG A 79 -0.57 -7.44 -3.97
CA ARG A 79 -1.05 -6.50 -4.98
C ARG A 79 -1.90 -5.44 -4.31
N LEU A 80 -1.79 -4.20 -4.76
CA LEU A 80 -2.57 -3.08 -4.23
C LEU A 80 -3.30 -2.38 -5.38
N SER A 81 -4.59 -2.22 -5.20
CA SER A 81 -5.46 -1.47 -6.12
C SER A 81 -6.11 -0.31 -5.38
N ILE A 82 -6.05 0.86 -5.98
CA ILE A 82 -6.82 2.02 -5.58
C ILE A 82 -7.73 2.38 -6.75
N ARG A 83 -9.05 2.33 -6.55
CA ARG A 83 -10.06 2.65 -7.57
C ARG A 83 -9.81 1.93 -8.90
N GLY A 84 -9.56 0.60 -8.83
CA GLY A 84 -9.43 -0.25 -10.03
C GLY A 84 -8.07 -0.24 -10.70
N SER A 85 -7.02 0.30 -10.09
CA SER A 85 -5.65 0.31 -10.65
C SER A 85 -5.01 -1.07 -10.80
N LEU A 86 -5.69 -2.14 -10.36
CA LEU A 86 -5.21 -3.53 -10.42
C LEU A 86 -5.06 -4.09 -11.83
N LEU A 87 -5.75 -3.54 -12.81
CA LEU A 87 -5.78 -4.03 -14.20
C LEU A 87 -4.37 -4.21 -14.79
N ARG A 88 -3.44 -3.32 -14.43
CA ARG A 88 -2.03 -3.34 -14.85
C ARG A 88 -1.14 -4.23 -13.99
N SER A 89 -1.58 -4.64 -12.81
CA SER A 89 -0.71 -5.20 -11.79
C SER A 89 -0.99 -6.68 -11.53
N PRO A 90 -0.49 -7.58 -12.39
CA PRO A 90 -0.57 -9.01 -12.12
C PRO A 90 0.28 -9.41 -10.92
N PHE A 91 1.39 -8.69 -10.68
CA PHE A 91 2.32 -8.88 -9.57
C PHE A 91 2.73 -7.52 -9.00
N GLY A 92 3.01 -7.49 -7.70
CA GLY A 92 3.51 -6.29 -7.04
C GLY A 92 2.53 -5.12 -7.06
N ILE A 93 3.04 -3.93 -6.83
CA ILE A 93 2.28 -2.69 -6.78
C ILE A 93 2.72 -1.81 -7.92
N ARG A 94 1.78 -1.46 -8.79
CA ARG A 94 2.00 -0.58 -9.94
C ARG A 94 0.96 0.53 -9.93
N ASN A 95 1.26 1.64 -10.55
CA ASN A 95 0.34 2.76 -10.69
C ASN A 95 -0.08 3.41 -9.34
N VAL A 96 0.62 3.09 -8.26
CA VAL A 96 0.48 3.66 -6.92
C VAL A 96 1.86 4.00 -6.42
N LYS A 97 2.06 5.25 -5.99
CA LYS A 97 3.34 5.68 -5.45
C LYS A 97 3.36 5.49 -3.93
N VAL A 98 4.43 4.95 -3.40
CA VAL A 98 4.56 4.61 -1.97
C VAL A 98 5.77 5.29 -1.37
N TYR A 99 5.57 5.91 -0.20
CA TYR A 99 6.63 6.50 0.62
C TYR A 99 6.64 5.86 2.00
N LEU A 100 7.81 5.70 2.57
CA LEU A 100 8.03 5.39 3.99
C LEU A 100 8.61 6.64 4.65
N ASP A 101 7.82 7.32 5.48
CA ASP A 101 8.10 8.68 5.96
C ASP A 101 8.44 9.63 4.79
N ASP A 102 9.65 10.21 4.73
CA ASP A 102 10.09 11.08 3.64
C ASP A 102 10.78 10.32 2.49
N PHE A 103 10.90 8.99 2.57
CA PHE A 103 11.72 8.18 1.69
C PHE A 103 10.89 7.44 0.63
N LEU A 104 11.35 7.49 -0.62
CA LEU A 104 10.73 6.81 -1.75
C LEU A 104 10.88 5.29 -1.63
N LEU A 105 9.76 4.55 -1.74
CA LEU A 105 9.78 3.09 -1.91
C LEU A 105 9.51 2.67 -3.34
N THR A 106 8.71 3.45 -4.09
CA THR A 106 8.48 3.21 -5.51
C THR A 106 9.69 3.69 -6.29
N ASP A 107 10.28 2.82 -7.08
CA ASP A 107 11.45 3.11 -7.91
C ASP A 107 11.08 3.84 -9.22
N ALA A 108 12.08 4.30 -9.99
CA ALA A 108 11.88 4.98 -11.25
C ALA A 108 11.32 4.05 -12.35
N GLY A 109 11.46 2.75 -12.20
CA GLY A 109 10.87 1.74 -13.07
C GLY A 109 9.37 1.50 -12.81
N GLY A 110 8.82 2.13 -11.76
CA GLY A 110 7.42 2.02 -11.37
C GLY A 110 7.08 0.79 -10.52
N ASN A 111 8.08 0.14 -9.92
CA ASN A 111 7.90 -1.02 -9.06
C ASN A 111 7.98 -0.64 -7.58
N THR A 112 7.26 -1.39 -6.72
CA THR A 112 7.28 -1.21 -5.26
C THR A 112 7.25 -2.56 -4.56
N TYR A 113 8.27 -2.83 -3.76
CA TYR A 113 8.35 -4.02 -2.91
C TYR A 113 7.73 -3.75 -1.54
N LEU A 114 6.38 -3.66 -1.44
CA LEU A 114 5.69 -3.42 -0.15
C LEU A 114 5.90 -4.56 0.85
N ASN A 115 6.20 -5.75 0.37
CA ASN A 115 6.42 -6.96 1.16
C ASN A 115 7.72 -6.96 1.98
N ILE A 116 8.60 -5.98 1.76
CA ILE A 116 9.79 -5.77 2.61
C ILE A 116 9.46 -5.11 3.95
N ILE A 117 8.27 -4.46 4.06
CA ILE A 117 7.84 -3.77 5.27
C ILE A 117 7.12 -4.75 6.19
N ASP A 118 7.54 -4.81 7.44
CA ASP A 118 6.82 -5.54 8.49
C ASP A 118 5.72 -4.68 9.10
N ALA A 119 4.52 -5.28 9.27
CA ALA A 119 3.37 -4.57 9.83
C ALA A 119 3.60 -4.03 11.25
N SER A 120 4.49 -4.67 12.01
CA SER A 120 4.82 -4.27 13.38
C SER A 120 5.60 -2.95 13.46
N SER A 121 6.31 -2.56 12.38
CA SER A 121 7.07 -1.30 12.31
C SER A 121 6.21 -0.09 11.93
N VAL A 122 4.99 -0.32 11.44
CA VAL A 122 4.10 0.72 10.92
C VAL A 122 3.29 1.37 12.04
N GLY A 123 3.33 2.70 12.12
CA GLY A 123 2.55 3.48 13.06
C GLY A 123 1.24 4.01 12.47
N ARG A 124 1.26 4.39 11.18
CA ARG A 124 0.11 4.98 10.50
C ARG A 124 0.25 4.80 8.99
N ILE A 125 -0.86 4.66 8.29
CA ILE A 125 -0.90 4.68 6.82
C ILE A 125 -1.94 5.72 6.39
N GLU A 126 -1.57 6.57 5.43
CA GLU A 126 -2.47 7.50 4.74
C GLU A 126 -2.51 7.12 3.26
N ILE A 127 -3.72 6.99 2.71
CA ILE A 127 -3.94 6.61 1.31
C ILE A 127 -4.69 7.74 0.62
N LEU A 128 -3.99 8.46 -0.24
CA LEU A 128 -4.58 9.46 -1.13
C LEU A 128 -5.17 8.74 -2.33
N LYS A 129 -6.48 8.86 -2.53
CA LYS A 129 -7.21 8.09 -3.55
C LYS A 129 -7.39 8.89 -4.84
N GLY A 130 -7.05 8.25 -5.96
CA GLY A 130 -7.08 8.87 -7.28
C GLY A 130 -5.81 9.66 -7.62
N PRO A 131 -5.79 10.36 -8.77
CA PRO A 131 -4.61 11.04 -9.25
C PRO A 131 -4.17 12.21 -8.35
N GLU A 132 -3.06 12.04 -7.66
CA GLU A 132 -2.38 13.05 -6.85
C GLU A 132 -1.01 13.45 -7.46
N GLY A 133 -0.88 13.28 -8.78
CA GLY A 133 0.35 13.56 -9.52
C GLY A 133 0.82 15.01 -9.44
N SER A 134 -0.06 15.94 -9.09
CA SER A 134 0.28 17.36 -8.96
C SER A 134 1.37 17.68 -7.92
N ILE A 135 1.61 16.82 -6.94
CA ILE A 135 2.67 16.97 -5.94
C ILE A 135 3.49 15.69 -5.69
N PHE A 136 3.04 14.56 -6.21
CA PHE A 136 3.73 13.28 -6.05
C PHE A 136 4.22 12.69 -7.38
N GLY A 137 4.03 13.41 -8.49
CA GLY A 137 4.43 12.98 -9.83
C GLY A 137 3.53 11.91 -10.41
N ALA A 138 4.02 11.23 -11.43
CA ALA A 138 3.27 10.24 -12.20
C ALA A 138 2.77 9.10 -11.32
N ASN A 139 1.47 9.01 -11.18
CA ASN A 139 0.68 7.89 -10.66
C ASN A 139 -0.80 8.23 -10.89
N SER A 140 -1.59 7.34 -11.41
CA SER A 140 -3.03 7.57 -11.66
C SER A 140 -3.92 6.88 -10.64
N GLY A 141 -3.42 5.87 -9.93
CA GLY A 141 -4.17 5.15 -8.89
C GLY A 141 -4.22 5.90 -7.56
N GLY A 142 -3.10 6.45 -7.13
CA GLY A 142 -3.02 7.15 -5.85
C GLY A 142 -1.64 7.10 -5.19
N VAL A 143 -1.60 7.53 -3.93
CA VAL A 143 -0.37 7.58 -3.13
C VAL A 143 -0.60 6.94 -1.77
N VAL A 144 0.35 6.12 -1.33
CA VAL A 144 0.37 5.53 0.00
C VAL A 144 1.54 6.10 0.79
N LEU A 145 1.24 6.70 1.93
CA LEU A 145 2.21 7.26 2.86
C LEU A 145 2.24 6.39 4.11
N ILE A 146 3.30 5.66 4.29
CA ILE A 146 3.52 4.80 5.46
C ILE A 146 4.37 5.59 6.44
N ASN A 147 3.87 5.76 7.65
CA ASN A 147 4.60 6.42 8.73
C ASN A 147 5.06 5.38 9.74
N SER A 148 6.33 5.42 10.07
CA SER A 148 6.93 4.57 11.09
C SER A 148 6.35 4.88 12.48
N LYS A 149 6.41 3.91 13.40
CA LYS A 149 6.10 4.15 14.81
C LYS A 149 7.00 5.23 15.41
N ARG A 150 6.45 6.04 16.33
CA ARG A 150 7.18 7.16 16.96
C ARG A 150 6.71 7.36 18.38
N LEU A 151 7.64 7.46 19.34
CA LEU A 151 7.36 7.99 20.67
C LEU A 151 7.18 9.50 20.61
N MET A 152 6.17 9.99 21.31
CA MET A 152 5.85 11.43 21.39
C MET A 152 6.54 12.14 22.55
N GLN A 153 6.92 11.40 23.59
CA GLN A 153 7.48 11.94 24.85
C GLN A 153 8.92 11.48 25.03
N ASP A 154 9.69 12.21 25.85
CA ASP A 154 11.02 11.81 26.27
C ASP A 154 10.93 10.56 27.13
N SER A 155 11.23 9.43 26.55
CA SER A 155 11.14 8.11 27.17
C SER A 155 11.93 7.09 26.39
N ALA A 156 12.22 5.98 27.00
CA ALA A 156 12.68 4.78 26.32
C ALA A 156 11.58 3.71 26.43
N ASN A 157 11.43 2.94 25.39
CA ASN A 157 10.44 1.87 25.32
C ASN A 157 11.05 0.69 24.56
N ILE A 158 10.95 -0.48 25.13
CA ILE A 158 11.30 -1.72 24.46
C ILE A 158 10.07 -2.60 24.44
N SER A 159 9.70 -3.10 23.29
CA SER A 159 8.60 -4.05 23.15
C SER A 159 9.06 -5.29 22.38
N ALA A 160 8.64 -6.44 22.86
CA ALA A 160 8.84 -7.71 22.17
C ALA A 160 7.50 -8.41 22.02
N GLY A 161 7.28 -9.06 20.89
CA GLY A 161 6.04 -9.78 20.60
C GLY A 161 6.31 -11.08 19.85
N VAL A 162 5.46 -12.07 20.11
CA VAL A 162 5.42 -13.32 19.36
C VAL A 162 3.98 -13.67 19.04
N THR A 163 3.74 -14.11 17.80
CA THR A 163 2.46 -14.61 17.32
C THR A 163 2.68 -15.96 16.66
N GLY A 164 1.90 -16.95 17.06
CA GLY A 164 1.83 -18.25 16.39
C GLY A 164 0.44 -18.49 15.83
N GLY A 165 0.31 -19.26 14.77
CA GLY A 165 -0.97 -19.52 14.14
C GLY A 165 -1.00 -20.75 13.26
N SER A 166 -2.13 -20.94 12.58
CA SER A 166 -2.34 -22.01 11.61
C SER A 166 -1.29 -21.97 10.51
N TYR A 167 -1.05 -23.12 9.88
CA TYR A 167 -0.11 -23.27 8.76
C TYR A 167 1.35 -22.88 9.10
N GLY A 168 1.81 -23.30 10.29
CA GLY A 168 3.18 -23.06 10.71
C GLY A 168 3.55 -21.56 10.89
N LEU A 169 2.54 -20.67 11.02
CA LEU A 169 2.80 -19.25 11.22
C LEU A 169 3.52 -19.00 12.54
N ILE A 170 4.69 -18.40 12.45
CA ILE A 170 5.42 -17.78 13.56
C ILE A 170 5.84 -16.38 13.11
N HIS A 171 5.47 -15.37 13.88
CA HIS A 171 5.92 -14.01 13.70
C HIS A 171 6.43 -13.48 15.05
N GLN A 172 7.70 -13.07 15.08
CA GLN A 172 8.28 -12.36 16.22
C GLN A 172 8.66 -10.95 15.80
N ASN A 173 8.61 -10.02 16.74
CA ASN A 173 9.08 -8.66 16.52
C ASN A 173 9.67 -8.08 17.80
N ILE A 174 10.72 -7.29 17.66
CA ILE A 174 11.33 -6.49 18.71
C ILE A 174 11.35 -5.04 18.23
N SER A 175 10.88 -4.13 19.05
CA SER A 175 10.94 -2.70 18.79
C SER A 175 11.57 -2.00 20.00
N ALA A 176 12.62 -1.25 19.73
CA ALA A 176 13.28 -0.40 20.74
C ALA A 176 13.16 1.05 20.27
N GLU A 177 12.62 1.89 21.11
CA GLU A 177 12.46 3.31 20.87
C GLU A 177 13.08 4.08 22.02
N ALA A 178 13.97 5.03 21.72
CA ALA A 178 14.54 5.94 22.68
C ALA A 178 14.41 7.37 22.20
N ASN A 179 13.93 8.23 23.10
CA ASN A 179 13.81 9.66 22.86
C ASN A 179 14.43 10.38 24.05
N LYS A 180 15.59 11.00 23.86
CA LYS A 180 16.32 11.74 24.90
C LYS A 180 16.77 13.08 24.35
N GLY A 181 16.14 14.13 24.80
CA GLY A 181 16.47 15.50 24.38
C GLY A 181 16.32 15.68 22.86
N ASN A 182 17.44 15.93 22.22
CA ASN A 182 17.48 16.23 20.76
C ASN A 182 17.65 14.97 19.87
N PHE A 183 17.86 13.81 20.46
CA PHE A 183 18.10 12.56 19.72
C PHE A 183 16.98 11.56 19.96
N LYS A 184 16.48 11.00 18.87
CA LYS A 184 15.47 9.95 18.87
C LYS A 184 15.97 8.81 17.97
N ILE A 185 15.72 7.59 18.39
CA ILE A 185 16.02 6.41 17.57
C ILE A 185 14.90 5.39 17.72
N THR A 186 14.50 4.81 16.61
CA THR A 186 13.60 3.66 16.57
C THR A 186 14.32 2.53 15.86
N VAL A 187 14.34 1.35 16.47
CA VAL A 187 14.87 0.12 15.89
C VAL A 187 13.75 -0.91 15.91
N ASN A 188 13.44 -1.49 14.76
CA ASN A 188 12.47 -2.57 14.63
C ASN A 188 13.18 -3.76 13.97
N GLU A 189 13.12 -4.91 14.61
CA GLU A 189 13.52 -6.19 14.06
C GLU A 189 12.29 -7.09 13.98
N SER A 190 12.17 -7.88 12.92
CA SER A 190 11.11 -8.90 12.82
C SER A 190 11.56 -10.11 12.03
N PHE A 191 11.01 -11.24 12.44
CA PHE A 191 11.10 -12.51 11.75
C PHE A 191 9.70 -13.10 11.57
N GLN A 192 9.40 -13.57 10.36
CA GLN A 192 8.14 -14.24 10.06
C GLN A 192 8.41 -15.50 9.23
N THR A 193 7.80 -16.60 9.63
CA THR A 193 7.75 -17.82 8.83
C THR A 193 6.33 -18.39 8.80
N SER A 194 6.01 -19.10 7.72
CA SER A 194 4.75 -19.82 7.55
C SER A 194 4.94 -20.88 6.48
N ASP A 195 4.33 -22.05 6.65
CA ASP A 195 4.27 -23.08 5.60
C ASP A 195 3.26 -22.70 4.50
N GLY A 196 2.38 -21.73 4.79
CA GLY A 196 1.28 -21.34 3.91
C GLY A 196 0.12 -22.34 3.90
N TYR A 197 -1.00 -21.92 3.32
CA TYR A 197 -2.21 -22.75 3.21
C TYR A 197 -2.12 -23.78 2.07
N ARG A 198 -1.53 -23.35 0.94
CA ARG A 198 -1.41 -24.18 -0.28
C ARG A 198 -0.07 -24.90 -0.31
N ASP A 199 0.00 -25.96 -1.07
CA ASP A 199 1.26 -26.58 -1.44
C ASP A 199 2.12 -25.54 -2.19
N ASN A 200 3.43 -25.50 -1.97
CA ASN A 200 4.36 -24.51 -2.53
C ASN A 200 3.95 -23.07 -2.24
N SER A 201 3.66 -22.76 -0.96
CA SER A 201 3.29 -21.40 -0.54
C SER A 201 3.97 -20.93 0.77
N ALA A 202 5.10 -21.53 1.11
CA ALA A 202 5.84 -21.15 2.30
C ALA A 202 6.41 -19.72 2.19
N LEU A 203 6.54 -19.08 3.36
CA LEU A 203 7.12 -17.75 3.52
C LEU A 203 8.23 -17.78 4.59
N ASN A 204 9.31 -17.08 4.32
CA ASN A 204 10.32 -16.70 5.32
C ASN A 204 10.73 -15.25 5.07
N ARG A 205 10.60 -14.40 6.09
CA ARG A 205 10.97 -12.98 6.01
C ARG A 205 11.74 -12.57 7.25
N LYS A 206 12.87 -11.90 7.05
CA LYS A 206 13.63 -11.20 8.09
C LYS A 206 13.67 -9.73 7.73
N SER A 207 13.44 -8.85 8.68
CA SER A 207 13.58 -7.42 8.44
C SER A 207 14.20 -6.69 9.63
N LEU A 208 14.99 -5.67 9.33
CA LEU A 208 15.58 -4.75 10.27
C LEU A 208 15.35 -3.33 9.76
N GLN A 209 14.81 -2.47 10.60
CA GLN A 209 14.63 -1.05 10.31
C GLN A 209 15.22 -0.22 11.45
N VAL A 210 16.10 0.71 11.11
CA VAL A 210 16.73 1.64 12.05
C VAL A 210 16.47 3.06 11.58
N MET A 211 15.91 3.88 12.46
CA MET A 211 15.55 5.28 12.14
C MET A 211 16.05 6.23 13.24
N PRO A 212 17.29 6.70 13.15
CA PRO A 212 17.77 7.79 13.98
C PRO A 212 17.22 9.14 13.48
N ARG A 213 16.92 10.01 14.43
CA ARG A 213 16.47 11.36 14.20
C ARG A 213 17.18 12.29 15.16
N TRP A 214 17.80 13.32 14.62
CA TRP A 214 18.59 14.27 15.38
C TRP A 214 18.14 15.71 15.11
N LYS A 215 17.58 16.33 16.13
CA LYS A 215 17.21 17.74 16.13
C LYS A 215 18.42 18.55 16.60
N TYR A 216 19.34 18.85 15.69
CA TYR A 216 20.62 19.50 16.02
C TYR A 216 20.45 20.98 16.41
N SER A 217 19.31 21.60 16.10
CA SER A 217 18.95 22.96 16.52
C SER A 217 17.44 23.08 16.72
N LYS A 218 16.98 24.26 17.20
CA LYS A 218 15.54 24.57 17.28
C LYS A 218 14.83 24.55 15.93
N SER A 219 15.58 24.79 14.86
CA SER A 219 15.06 24.95 13.49
C SER A 219 15.49 23.83 12.53
N GLY A 220 16.42 22.95 12.93
CA GLY A 220 17.00 21.93 12.05
C GLY A 220 16.90 20.52 12.59
N GLU A 221 16.47 19.60 11.74
CA GLU A 221 16.33 18.16 12.05
C GLU A 221 16.86 17.31 10.89
N ILE A 222 17.62 16.27 11.24
CA ILE A 222 18.05 15.21 10.32
C ILE A 222 17.34 13.92 10.72
N THR A 223 16.72 13.26 9.77
CA THR A 223 16.13 11.92 9.90
C THR A 223 16.87 10.99 8.95
N SER A 224 17.28 9.82 9.42
CA SER A 224 17.86 8.78 8.57
C SER A 224 17.04 7.51 8.64
N LEU A 225 17.13 6.69 7.61
CA LEU A 225 16.52 5.38 7.51
C LEU A 225 17.57 4.39 7.03
N ILE A 226 17.68 3.25 7.68
CA ILE A 226 18.36 2.05 7.19
C ILE A 226 17.36 0.91 7.34
N MET A 227 17.02 0.25 6.24
CA MET A 227 16.12 -0.88 6.24
C MET A 227 16.72 -2.02 5.42
N TYR A 228 16.79 -3.19 6.03
CA TYR A 228 17.19 -4.43 5.39
C TYR A 228 16.07 -5.45 5.45
N SER A 229 15.82 -6.14 4.34
CA SER A 229 14.87 -7.25 4.26
C SER A 229 15.46 -8.41 3.48
N ASP A 230 15.34 -9.62 4.02
CA ASP A 230 15.59 -10.89 3.33
C ASP A 230 14.26 -11.66 3.31
N LEU A 231 13.66 -11.76 2.13
CA LEU A 231 12.34 -12.32 1.90
C LEU A 231 12.42 -13.48 0.93
N LYS A 232 11.86 -14.62 1.32
CA LYS A 232 11.63 -15.77 0.46
C LYS A 232 10.18 -16.18 0.56
N TYR A 233 9.51 -16.36 -0.57
CA TYR A 233 8.20 -16.97 -0.60
C TYR A 233 7.99 -17.81 -1.86
N GLU A 234 7.24 -18.87 -1.70
CA GLU A 234 6.88 -19.79 -2.76
C GLU A 234 5.61 -19.32 -3.48
N THR A 235 5.49 -19.67 -4.76
CA THR A 235 4.38 -19.26 -5.62
C THR A 235 3.66 -20.50 -6.16
N PRO A 236 2.49 -20.86 -5.62
CA PRO A 236 1.76 -22.06 -6.01
C PRO A 236 1.19 -21.99 -7.43
N GLY A 237 1.01 -20.79 -7.98
CA GLY A 237 0.36 -20.57 -9.28
C GLY A 237 -1.15 -20.73 -9.26
N GLY A 238 -1.83 -20.22 -10.32
CA GLY A 238 -3.28 -20.25 -10.44
C GLY A 238 -3.85 -21.63 -10.72
N LEU A 239 -5.07 -21.88 -10.24
CA LEU A 239 -5.87 -23.09 -10.45
C LEU A 239 -7.02 -22.81 -11.42
N THR A 240 -7.49 -23.84 -12.13
CA THR A 240 -8.79 -23.80 -12.81
C THR A 240 -9.91 -23.86 -11.77
N LEU A 241 -11.15 -23.52 -12.15
CA LEU A 241 -12.31 -23.62 -11.25
C LEU A 241 -12.47 -25.05 -10.69
N LEU A 242 -12.34 -26.06 -11.54
CA LEU A 242 -12.46 -27.46 -11.12
C LEU A 242 -11.39 -27.84 -10.08
N GLN A 243 -10.11 -27.49 -10.34
CA GLN A 243 -9.02 -27.74 -9.39
C GLN A 243 -9.23 -27.00 -8.07
N PHE A 244 -9.67 -25.74 -8.14
CA PHE A 244 -10.00 -24.93 -6.96
C PHE A 244 -11.14 -25.52 -6.12
N GLN A 245 -12.15 -26.10 -6.77
CA GLN A 245 -13.28 -26.75 -6.08
C GLN A 245 -12.88 -28.09 -5.46
N GLN A 246 -12.12 -28.92 -6.17
CA GLN A 246 -11.72 -30.26 -5.73
C GLN A 246 -10.64 -30.23 -4.65
N ASN A 247 -9.56 -29.47 -4.86
CA ASN A 247 -8.49 -29.33 -3.90
C ASN A 247 -7.93 -27.90 -3.88
N PRO A 248 -8.49 -27.00 -3.06
CA PRO A 248 -8.04 -25.62 -2.97
C PRO A 248 -6.61 -25.47 -2.43
N ARG A 249 -6.03 -26.50 -1.84
CA ARG A 249 -4.66 -26.51 -1.32
C ARG A 249 -3.62 -26.80 -2.38
N SER A 250 -3.99 -27.39 -3.52
CA SER A 250 -3.00 -27.79 -4.53
C SER A 250 -2.26 -26.59 -5.13
N ALA A 251 -0.99 -26.80 -5.45
CA ALA A 251 -0.23 -25.94 -6.34
C ALA A 251 -0.63 -26.22 -7.80
N ARG A 252 -0.20 -25.37 -8.73
CA ARG A 252 -0.33 -25.60 -10.17
C ARG A 252 0.32 -26.92 -10.55
N LEU A 253 -0.48 -27.85 -11.04
CA LEU A 253 -0.02 -29.16 -11.50
C LEU A 253 0.66 -29.06 -12.87
N ALA A 254 1.54 -30.02 -13.16
CA ALA A 254 2.10 -30.21 -14.48
C ALA A 254 1.00 -30.50 -15.53
N THR A 255 1.27 -30.12 -16.76
CA THR A 255 0.50 -30.49 -17.95
C THR A 255 1.40 -31.25 -18.93
N PRO A 256 0.90 -31.84 -20.01
CA PRO A 256 1.75 -32.49 -20.99
C PRO A 256 2.86 -31.58 -21.59
N THR A 257 2.65 -30.26 -21.56
CA THR A 257 3.55 -29.28 -22.16
C THR A 257 4.27 -28.37 -21.17
N LEU A 258 3.84 -28.32 -19.90
CA LEU A 258 4.39 -27.41 -18.89
C LEU A 258 4.55 -28.14 -17.56
N PRO A 259 5.70 -27.99 -16.86
CA PRO A 259 5.91 -28.57 -15.55
C PRO A 259 5.05 -27.92 -14.47
N GLY A 260 4.99 -28.54 -13.29
CA GLY A 260 4.26 -28.06 -12.12
C GLY A 260 5.06 -27.05 -11.30
N ALA A 261 4.35 -26.30 -10.43
CA ALA A 261 5.00 -25.28 -9.59
C ALA A 261 5.97 -25.90 -8.56
N ILE A 262 5.60 -27.04 -7.95
CA ILE A 262 6.44 -27.77 -6.98
C ILE A 262 7.70 -28.29 -7.66
N GLU A 263 7.55 -28.94 -8.82
CA GLU A 263 8.68 -29.48 -9.58
C GLU A 263 9.69 -28.41 -9.95
N GLN A 264 9.21 -27.21 -10.31
CA GLN A 264 10.04 -26.07 -10.70
C GLN A 264 10.48 -25.20 -9.55
N GLN A 265 10.15 -25.55 -8.29
CA GLN A 265 10.45 -24.79 -7.09
C GLN A 265 10.08 -23.30 -7.26
N ALA A 266 8.88 -23.07 -7.84
CA ALA A 266 8.45 -21.73 -8.19
C ALA A 266 8.34 -20.84 -6.94
N GLY A 267 9.01 -19.69 -6.97
CA GLY A 267 9.10 -18.81 -5.81
C GLY A 267 9.72 -17.46 -6.13
N ILE A 268 9.83 -16.62 -5.13
CA ILE A 268 10.52 -15.33 -5.20
C ILE A 268 11.45 -15.19 -3.99
N TYR A 269 12.68 -14.78 -4.28
CA TYR A 269 13.70 -14.45 -3.30
C TYR A 269 14.09 -13.01 -3.52
N ASN A 270 13.98 -12.18 -2.49
CA ASN A 270 14.23 -10.74 -2.58
C ASN A 270 15.05 -10.30 -1.36
N ARG A 271 16.27 -9.81 -1.60
CA ARG A 271 17.07 -9.13 -0.59
C ARG A 271 17.18 -7.67 -0.95
N THR A 272 16.74 -6.81 -0.05
CA THR A 272 16.76 -5.37 -0.28
C THR A 272 17.43 -4.67 0.90
N LEU A 273 18.38 -3.80 0.58
CA LEU A 273 18.88 -2.76 1.48
C LEU A 273 18.41 -1.41 0.96
N LEU A 274 17.70 -0.67 1.81
CA LEU A 274 17.26 0.69 1.53
C LEU A 274 17.83 1.61 2.60
N ALA A 275 18.44 2.72 2.16
CA ALA A 275 18.95 3.75 3.04
C ALA A 275 18.48 5.12 2.60
N GLY A 276 18.27 6.01 3.56
CA GLY A 276 17.83 7.38 3.27
C GLY A 276 18.28 8.37 4.33
N ILE A 277 18.43 9.62 3.92
CA ILE A 277 18.66 10.76 4.79
C ILE A 277 17.77 11.93 4.37
N SER A 278 17.07 12.51 5.33
CA SER A 278 16.22 13.69 5.15
C SER A 278 16.69 14.80 6.09
N HIS A 279 16.81 16.00 5.57
CA HIS A 279 17.12 17.20 6.33
C HIS A 279 15.97 18.19 6.20
N SER A 280 15.44 18.63 7.33
CA SER A 280 14.39 19.64 7.43
C SER A 280 14.90 20.85 8.18
N GLN A 281 14.84 22.03 7.58
CA GLN A 281 15.30 23.29 8.14
C GLN A 281 14.21 24.35 8.09
N VAL A 282 13.85 24.90 9.22
CA VAL A 282 13.06 26.14 9.32
C VAL A 282 14.00 27.30 9.14
N LEU A 283 13.92 27.99 7.99
CA LEU A 283 14.79 29.12 7.61
C LEU A 283 14.26 30.44 8.17
N SER A 284 12.94 30.58 8.29
CA SER A 284 12.28 31.70 8.95
C SER A 284 10.95 31.26 9.53
N SER A 285 10.23 32.16 10.21
CA SER A 285 8.88 31.86 10.76
C SER A 285 7.90 31.33 9.71
N ASN A 286 8.12 31.63 8.44
CA ASN A 286 7.19 31.33 7.35
C ASN A 286 7.79 30.43 6.27
N LEU A 287 9.09 30.11 6.33
CA LEU A 287 9.82 29.37 5.32
C LEU A 287 10.50 28.14 5.92
N ARG A 288 10.18 26.97 5.37
CA ARG A 288 10.83 25.70 5.67
C ARG A 288 11.38 25.10 4.39
N HIS A 289 12.55 24.48 4.45
CA HIS A 289 13.14 23.68 3.39
C HIS A 289 13.27 22.23 3.84
N VAL A 290 13.00 21.31 2.94
CA VAL A 290 13.20 19.86 3.14
C VAL A 290 13.95 19.29 1.95
N ILE A 291 14.94 18.46 2.23
CA ILE A 291 15.65 17.66 1.23
C ILE A 291 15.77 16.22 1.74
N ALA A 292 15.45 15.25 0.91
CA ALA A 292 15.57 13.84 1.20
C ALA A 292 16.29 13.11 0.07
N LEU A 293 17.25 12.28 0.42
CA LEU A 293 17.97 11.37 -0.46
C LEU A 293 17.59 9.95 -0.07
N THR A 294 17.37 9.10 -1.05
CA THR A 294 17.05 7.68 -0.87
C THR A 294 17.89 6.84 -1.82
N GLY A 295 18.43 5.74 -1.35
CA GLY A 295 19.10 4.75 -2.19
C GLY A 295 18.67 3.34 -1.81
N SER A 296 18.56 2.45 -2.80
CA SER A 296 18.31 1.03 -2.55
C SER A 296 19.09 0.14 -3.49
N VAL A 297 19.46 -1.04 -2.99
CA VAL A 297 19.97 -2.16 -3.78
C VAL A 297 19.11 -3.37 -3.51
N THR A 298 18.71 -4.07 -4.58
CA THR A 298 17.87 -5.25 -4.52
C THR A 298 18.45 -6.36 -5.36
N ASP A 299 18.65 -7.53 -4.74
CA ASP A 299 18.94 -8.81 -5.38
C ASP A 299 17.62 -9.60 -5.43
N PHE A 300 17.12 -9.84 -6.64
CA PHE A 300 15.83 -10.48 -6.87
C PHE A 300 16.02 -11.73 -7.72
N VAL A 301 15.44 -12.85 -7.27
CA VAL A 301 15.46 -14.13 -7.98
C VAL A 301 14.03 -14.68 -8.04
N ASN A 302 13.62 -15.13 -9.22
CA ASN A 302 12.31 -15.68 -9.47
C ASN A 302 12.40 -16.95 -10.36
N PRO A 303 12.59 -18.13 -9.77
CA PRO A 303 12.31 -19.37 -10.46
C PRO A 303 10.78 -19.45 -10.69
N PHE A 304 10.37 -19.50 -11.94
CA PHE A 304 8.99 -19.66 -12.34
C PHE A 304 8.82 -20.95 -13.16
N ILE A 305 7.67 -21.17 -13.78
CA ILE A 305 7.34 -22.46 -14.45
C ILE A 305 8.34 -22.81 -15.56
N THR A 306 8.68 -21.86 -16.43
CA THR A 306 9.56 -22.07 -17.58
C THR A 306 10.82 -21.20 -17.55
N THR A 307 10.82 -20.20 -16.71
CA THR A 307 11.89 -19.19 -16.64
C THR A 307 12.50 -19.11 -15.25
N TYR A 308 13.80 -18.86 -15.19
CA TYR A 308 14.53 -18.50 -13.98
C TYR A 308 15.07 -17.08 -14.19
N GLU A 309 14.45 -16.09 -13.55
CA GLU A 309 14.82 -14.70 -13.66
C GLU A 309 15.71 -14.27 -12.51
N THR A 310 16.76 -13.49 -12.79
CA THR A 310 17.50 -12.72 -11.79
C THR A 310 17.49 -11.25 -12.17
N ARG A 311 17.41 -10.39 -11.14
CA ARG A 311 17.53 -8.94 -11.29
C ARG A 311 18.45 -8.38 -10.22
N ASP A 312 19.44 -7.62 -10.65
CA ASP A 312 20.24 -6.76 -9.78
C ASP A 312 19.76 -5.32 -10.00
N GLU A 313 19.13 -4.75 -9.00
CA GLU A 313 18.53 -3.42 -9.10
C GLU A 313 19.22 -2.44 -8.16
N THR A 314 19.53 -1.25 -8.67
CA THR A 314 20.03 -0.14 -7.88
C THR A 314 19.18 1.10 -8.18
N SER A 315 18.63 1.70 -7.13
CA SER A 315 17.82 2.91 -7.26
C SER A 315 18.36 4.03 -6.40
N VAL A 316 18.33 5.25 -6.95
CA VAL A 316 18.62 6.47 -6.22
C VAL A 316 17.52 7.50 -6.45
N GLY A 317 17.16 8.25 -5.42
CA GLY A 317 16.13 9.27 -5.47
C GLY A 317 16.48 10.49 -4.64
N LEU A 318 16.11 11.66 -5.16
CA LEU A 318 16.19 12.95 -4.50
C LEU A 318 14.82 13.61 -4.52
N ARG A 319 14.36 14.08 -3.39
CA ARG A 319 13.22 14.99 -3.27
C ARG A 319 13.61 16.22 -2.47
N THR A 320 13.36 17.40 -3.03
CA THR A 320 13.60 18.66 -2.31
C THR A 320 12.46 19.63 -2.55
N TYR A 321 12.06 20.36 -1.51
CA TYR A 321 11.00 21.36 -1.62
C TYR A 321 11.12 22.43 -0.54
N ILE A 322 10.56 23.59 -0.86
CA ILE A 322 10.32 24.69 0.07
C ILE A 322 8.84 24.78 0.41
N GLU A 323 8.56 25.16 1.63
CA GLU A 323 7.23 25.46 2.14
C GLU A 323 7.21 26.90 2.64
N LEU A 324 6.30 27.68 2.09
CA LEU A 324 6.00 29.03 2.51
C LEU A 324 4.58 29.06 3.09
N ALA A 325 4.39 29.61 4.25
CA ALA A 325 3.08 29.69 4.88
C ALA A 325 2.85 31.10 5.45
N SER A 326 1.62 31.58 5.33
CA SER A 326 1.24 32.78 6.05
C SER A 326 1.13 32.50 7.55
N ASP A 327 1.18 33.57 8.35
CA ASP A 327 0.85 33.48 9.77
C ASP A 327 -0.57 32.92 9.96
N SER A 328 -0.68 31.85 10.74
CA SER A 328 -1.95 31.14 11.00
C SER A 328 -2.95 31.98 11.81
N ALA A 329 -2.50 33.06 12.46
CA ALA A 329 -3.36 33.96 13.22
C ALA A 329 -4.17 34.93 12.35
N LYS A 330 -3.82 35.06 11.04
CA LYS A 330 -4.51 35.98 10.12
C LYS A 330 -5.86 35.42 9.68
N ARG A 331 -6.81 36.30 9.36
CA ARG A 331 -8.15 35.97 8.83
C ARG A 331 -8.10 35.14 7.54
N SER A 332 -7.06 35.37 6.71
CA SER A 332 -6.74 34.61 5.50
C SER A 332 -5.41 33.93 5.72
N SER A 333 -5.38 32.60 5.57
CA SER A 333 -4.16 31.79 5.64
C SER A 333 -3.88 31.17 4.28
N TRP A 334 -2.62 31.13 3.89
CA TRP A 334 -2.19 30.46 2.67
C TRP A 334 -0.93 29.64 2.92
N HIS A 335 -0.73 28.65 2.07
CA HIS A 335 0.41 27.75 2.09
C HIS A 335 0.85 27.48 0.64
N PHE A 336 2.13 27.68 0.36
CA PHE A 336 2.73 27.44 -0.93
C PHE A 336 3.87 26.43 -0.80
N GLN A 337 3.89 25.46 -1.70
CA GLN A 337 4.95 24.47 -1.83
C GLN A 337 5.48 24.50 -3.25
N TYR A 338 6.79 24.41 -3.38
CA TYR A 338 7.47 24.27 -4.66
C TYR A 338 8.65 23.34 -4.49
N GLY A 339 8.82 22.38 -5.40
CA GLY A 339 9.88 21.41 -5.28
C GLY A 339 10.17 20.62 -6.53
N VAL A 340 11.14 19.74 -6.39
CA VAL A 340 11.61 18.82 -7.43
C VAL A 340 11.77 17.44 -6.80
N GLU A 341 11.43 16.43 -7.58
CA GLU A 341 11.80 15.05 -7.30
C GLU A 341 12.45 14.45 -8.54
N ALA A 342 13.53 13.73 -8.34
CA ALA A 342 14.23 13.01 -9.40
C ALA A 342 14.68 11.64 -8.89
N GLN A 343 14.57 10.63 -9.73
CA GLN A 343 14.99 9.27 -9.39
C GLN A 343 15.48 8.53 -10.64
N GLN A 344 16.40 7.60 -10.42
CA GLN A 344 16.94 6.70 -11.40
C GLN A 344 16.96 5.28 -10.84
N THR A 345 16.64 4.31 -11.67
CA THR A 345 16.76 2.88 -11.38
C THR A 345 17.52 2.20 -12.50
N ASP A 346 18.60 1.54 -12.15
CA ASP A 346 19.34 0.64 -13.02
C ASP A 346 18.95 -0.81 -12.66
N SER A 347 18.58 -1.63 -13.64
CA SER A 347 18.16 -3.02 -13.45
C SER A 347 18.84 -3.92 -14.50
N LYS A 348 19.59 -4.92 -14.02
CA LYS A 348 20.20 -5.96 -14.86
C LYS A 348 19.32 -7.20 -14.80
N LYS A 349 18.49 -7.39 -15.82
CA LYS A 349 17.56 -8.51 -15.91
C LYS A 349 18.17 -9.64 -16.74
N ARG A 350 18.19 -10.84 -16.13
CA ARG A 350 18.77 -12.05 -16.75
C ARG A 350 17.75 -13.18 -16.65
N ASN A 351 17.33 -13.70 -17.80
CA ASN A 351 16.39 -14.80 -17.90
C ASN A 351 17.11 -16.06 -18.39
N TYR A 352 16.86 -17.14 -17.71
CA TYR A 352 17.34 -18.49 -18.01
C TYR A 352 16.14 -19.45 -18.10
N THR A 353 16.31 -20.62 -18.66
CA THR A 353 15.34 -21.70 -18.44
C THR A 353 15.37 -22.10 -16.96
N ASN A 354 14.22 -22.44 -16.40
CA ASN A 354 14.17 -22.98 -15.04
C ASN A 354 14.43 -24.49 -15.10
N ASN A 355 15.48 -24.95 -14.45
CA ASN A 355 15.80 -26.35 -14.28
C ASN A 355 15.58 -26.79 -12.83
N LYS A 356 14.29 -26.99 -12.47
CA LYS A 356 13.88 -27.45 -11.12
C LYS A 356 14.41 -26.54 -9.99
N GLY A 357 14.29 -25.23 -10.16
CA GLY A 357 14.76 -24.25 -9.20
C GLY A 357 16.20 -23.78 -9.39
N GLU A 358 16.89 -24.26 -10.43
CA GLU A 358 18.26 -23.87 -10.78
C GLU A 358 18.32 -23.17 -12.14
N ARG A 359 19.36 -22.37 -12.33
CA ARG A 359 19.63 -21.69 -13.61
C ARG A 359 19.96 -22.72 -14.70
N GLY A 360 19.17 -22.75 -15.75
CA GLY A 360 19.42 -23.54 -16.94
C GLY A 360 20.12 -22.72 -18.03
N THR A 361 19.72 -22.91 -19.29
CA THR A 361 20.28 -22.21 -20.46
C THR A 361 19.87 -20.74 -20.49
N ASN A 362 20.75 -19.88 -21.00
CA ASN A 362 20.48 -18.45 -21.18
C ASN A 362 19.33 -18.26 -22.16
N GLN A 363 18.37 -17.38 -21.84
CA GLN A 363 17.26 -17.04 -22.70
C GLN A 363 17.32 -15.59 -23.22
N ASN A 364 17.43 -14.63 -22.30
CA ASN A 364 17.45 -13.21 -22.64
C ASN A 364 18.09 -12.40 -21.51
N PHE A 365 19.06 -11.54 -21.84
CA PHE A 365 19.71 -10.63 -20.91
C PHE A 365 19.51 -9.20 -21.40
N VAL A 366 19.02 -8.33 -20.52
CA VAL A 366 18.80 -6.91 -20.83
C VAL A 366 19.22 -6.06 -19.64
N ASP A 367 19.89 -4.96 -19.92
CA ASP A 367 20.17 -3.91 -18.97
C ASP A 367 19.19 -2.77 -19.18
N PHE A 368 18.50 -2.35 -18.14
CA PHE A 368 17.55 -1.24 -18.13
C PHE A 368 18.03 -0.10 -17.25
N LYS A 369 17.73 1.12 -17.69
CA LYS A 369 17.83 2.32 -16.90
C LYS A 369 16.55 3.12 -17.07
N ALA A 370 15.83 3.33 -15.98
CA ALA A 370 14.67 4.21 -15.94
C ALA A 370 15.02 5.51 -15.23
N ASN A 371 14.59 6.63 -15.78
CA ASN A 371 14.71 7.94 -15.14
C ASN A 371 13.32 8.57 -15.04
N GLN A 372 13.00 9.08 -13.87
CA GLN A 372 11.80 9.86 -13.61
C GLN A 372 12.18 11.14 -12.90
N SER A 373 11.66 12.27 -13.37
CA SER A 373 11.79 13.54 -12.64
C SER A 373 10.54 14.38 -12.83
N PHE A 374 10.26 15.23 -11.86
CA PHE A 374 9.21 16.23 -11.98
C PHE A 374 9.48 17.44 -11.11
N ILE A 375 8.98 18.58 -11.57
CA ILE A 375 8.91 19.83 -10.83
C ILE A 375 7.47 20.01 -10.42
N PHE A 376 7.19 20.36 -9.17
CA PHE A 376 5.84 20.54 -8.67
C PHE A 376 5.64 21.86 -7.93
N SER A 377 4.40 22.33 -7.96
CA SER A 377 3.96 23.50 -7.22
C SER A 377 2.55 23.28 -6.69
N ARG A 378 2.30 23.72 -5.45
CA ARG A 378 0.98 23.68 -4.82
C ARG A 378 0.74 24.96 -4.06
N PHE A 379 -0.39 25.57 -4.32
CA PHE A 379 -0.88 26.74 -3.58
C PHE A 379 -2.23 26.42 -2.96
N SER A 380 -2.32 26.55 -1.64
CA SER A 380 -3.55 26.37 -0.88
C SER A 380 -3.86 27.67 -0.14
N ILE A 381 -5.06 28.17 -0.26
CA ILE A 381 -5.52 29.38 0.40
C ILE A 381 -6.84 29.16 1.12
N SER A 382 -6.94 29.69 2.32
CA SER A 382 -8.21 29.81 3.05
C SER A 382 -8.58 31.29 3.15
N PRO A 383 -9.28 31.84 2.12
CA PRO A 383 -9.63 33.25 2.09
C PRO A 383 -10.64 33.61 3.19
N ALA A 384 -11.37 32.62 3.68
CA ALA A 384 -12.28 32.71 4.81
C ALA A 384 -12.17 31.48 5.70
N LYS A 385 -12.58 31.59 6.96
CA LYS A 385 -12.50 30.48 7.95
C LYS A 385 -13.18 29.20 7.48
N ARG A 386 -14.09 29.25 6.52
CA ARG A 386 -14.92 28.10 6.06
C ARG A 386 -14.55 27.60 4.67
N LEU A 387 -13.72 28.28 3.92
CA LEU A 387 -13.35 27.91 2.54
C LEU A 387 -11.85 27.67 2.45
N THR A 388 -11.47 26.54 1.89
CA THR A 388 -10.11 26.23 1.45
C THR A 388 -10.15 25.94 -0.05
N VAL A 389 -9.28 26.59 -0.81
CA VAL A 389 -9.10 26.36 -2.25
C VAL A 389 -7.66 25.98 -2.49
N GLU A 390 -7.44 25.03 -3.38
CA GLU A 390 -6.13 24.50 -3.71
C GLU A 390 -5.95 24.42 -5.21
N VAL A 391 -4.81 24.91 -5.69
CA VAL A 391 -4.33 24.73 -7.06
C VAL A 391 -2.94 24.12 -7.01
N ALA A 392 -2.75 23.04 -7.73
CA ALA A 392 -1.47 22.35 -7.77
C ALA A 392 -1.16 21.84 -9.18
N THR A 393 0.10 21.69 -9.50
CA THR A 393 0.54 21.14 -10.78
C THR A 393 1.93 20.55 -10.68
N SER A 394 2.24 19.59 -11.56
CA SER A 394 3.60 19.13 -11.80
C SER A 394 3.88 18.98 -13.29
N LEU A 395 5.12 19.21 -13.69
CA LEU A 395 5.64 18.90 -15.02
C LEU A 395 6.56 17.70 -14.89
N ASN A 396 6.20 16.59 -15.55
CA ASN A 396 6.79 15.27 -15.38
C ASN A 396 7.57 14.85 -16.63
N PHE A 397 8.75 14.28 -16.41
CA PHE A 397 9.66 13.76 -17.43
C PHE A 397 9.95 12.29 -17.10
N TYR A 398 9.95 11.44 -18.14
CA TYR A 398 10.17 10.02 -18.01
C TYR A 398 10.95 9.48 -19.21
N SER A 399 11.99 8.66 -18.96
CA SER A 399 12.75 8.01 -20.01
C SER A 399 13.22 6.61 -19.61
N TYR A 400 13.37 5.75 -20.62
CA TYR A 400 14.00 4.44 -20.51
C TYR A 400 15.19 4.37 -21.44
N ASN A 401 16.27 3.75 -20.97
CA ASN A 401 17.34 3.24 -21.79
C ASN A 401 17.40 1.73 -21.58
N PHE A 402 17.55 0.98 -22.62
CA PHE A 402 17.73 -0.46 -22.51
C PHE A 402 18.77 -0.94 -23.54
N THR A 403 19.49 -1.98 -23.16
CA THR A 403 20.52 -2.60 -23.97
C THR A 403 20.33 -4.11 -23.91
N ASN A 404 20.07 -4.73 -25.05
CA ASN A 404 20.11 -6.19 -25.15
C ASN A 404 21.54 -6.66 -25.02
N ILE A 405 21.79 -7.65 -24.14
CA ILE A 405 23.11 -8.22 -23.88
C ILE A 405 23.20 -9.63 -24.48
N PHE A 406 22.10 -10.39 -24.45
CA PHE A 406 22.00 -11.74 -24.99
C PHE A 406 20.59 -11.97 -25.57
N PRO A 407 20.41 -12.73 -26.68
CA PRO A 407 21.43 -13.52 -27.40
C PRO A 407 22.39 -12.70 -28.29
N VAL A 408 22.03 -11.49 -28.63
CA VAL A 408 22.87 -10.60 -29.44
C VAL A 408 23.00 -9.27 -28.71
N THR A 409 24.23 -8.84 -28.51
CA THR A 409 24.48 -7.51 -27.92
C THR A 409 24.06 -6.43 -28.89
N GLY A 410 23.06 -5.65 -28.50
CA GLY A 410 22.51 -4.54 -29.27
C GLY A 410 23.16 -3.20 -28.88
N LEU A 411 22.86 -2.18 -29.69
CA LEU A 411 23.15 -0.79 -29.28
C LEU A 411 22.14 -0.34 -28.22
N PRO A 412 22.53 0.59 -27.33
CA PRO A 412 21.59 1.18 -26.38
C PRO A 412 20.44 1.87 -27.13
N GLU A 413 19.24 1.52 -26.77
CA GLU A 413 18.02 2.17 -27.24
C GLU A 413 17.48 3.12 -26.16
N ASN A 414 17.05 4.31 -26.58
CA ASN A 414 16.51 5.33 -25.69
C ASN A 414 15.06 5.64 -26.08
N ARG A 415 14.18 5.65 -25.08
CA ARG A 415 12.78 6.02 -25.21
C ARG A 415 12.44 7.15 -24.28
N ASN A 416 12.25 8.34 -24.82
CA ASN A 416 11.78 9.51 -24.07
C ASN A 416 10.25 9.63 -24.24
N LEU A 417 9.53 9.66 -23.12
CA LEU A 417 8.11 9.96 -23.14
C LEU A 417 7.90 11.48 -23.16
N LYS A 418 6.81 11.92 -23.82
CA LYS A 418 6.47 13.36 -23.85
C LYS A 418 6.25 13.88 -22.43
N ALA A 419 6.81 15.03 -22.12
CA ALA A 419 6.59 15.72 -20.86
C ALA A 419 5.08 15.90 -20.59
N GLN A 420 4.66 15.67 -19.35
CA GLN A 420 3.25 15.70 -18.96
C GLN A 420 3.00 16.72 -17.84
N LEU A 421 2.07 17.64 -18.11
CA LEU A 421 1.56 18.56 -17.10
C LEU A 421 0.37 17.91 -16.38
N LEU A 422 0.42 17.87 -15.05
CA LEU A 422 -0.60 17.25 -14.20
C LEU A 422 -1.24 18.30 -13.28
N PRO A 423 -2.21 19.09 -13.79
CA PRO A 423 -2.91 20.09 -13.00
C PRO A 423 -3.93 19.43 -12.06
N ARG A 424 -4.18 20.09 -10.92
CA ARG A 424 -5.22 19.80 -9.96
C ARG A 424 -5.81 21.10 -9.42
N VAL A 425 -7.14 21.13 -9.33
CA VAL A 425 -7.88 22.16 -8.61
C VAL A 425 -8.81 21.47 -7.64
N ALA A 426 -8.86 21.97 -6.40
CA ALA A 426 -9.71 21.39 -5.39
C ALA A 426 -10.22 22.43 -4.39
N PHE A 427 -11.35 22.15 -3.77
CA PHE A 427 -11.88 23.01 -2.71
C PHE A 427 -12.49 22.18 -1.57
N SER A 428 -12.54 22.77 -0.39
CA SER A 428 -13.33 22.30 0.75
C SER A 428 -14.07 23.47 1.38
N TYR A 429 -15.39 23.32 1.56
CA TYR A 429 -16.25 24.35 2.13
C TYR A 429 -16.99 23.82 3.37
N MET A 430 -16.73 24.41 4.51
CA MET A 430 -17.41 24.14 5.78
C MET A 430 -18.79 24.81 5.78
N VAL A 431 -19.83 24.09 5.39
CA VAL A 431 -21.22 24.59 5.44
C VAL A 431 -21.62 24.91 6.88
N LYS A 432 -21.25 24.00 7.79
CA LYS A 432 -21.33 24.13 9.25
C LYS A 432 -20.05 23.56 9.86
N ASP A 433 -19.80 23.80 11.12
CA ASP A 433 -18.60 23.28 11.79
C ASP A 433 -18.56 21.73 11.82
N TYR A 434 -19.71 21.10 11.65
CA TYR A 434 -19.89 19.66 11.59
C TYR A 434 -20.10 19.09 10.17
N LEU A 435 -20.21 19.94 9.15
CA LEU A 435 -20.48 19.54 7.75
C LEU A 435 -19.57 20.28 6.78
N ALA A 436 -18.76 19.55 6.04
CA ALA A 436 -17.93 20.04 4.95
C ALA A 436 -18.33 19.40 3.62
N LEU A 437 -18.32 20.20 2.56
CA LEU A 437 -18.42 19.74 1.17
C LEU A 437 -17.05 19.92 0.51
N ARG A 438 -16.68 19.00 -0.38
CA ARG A 438 -15.43 19.08 -1.13
C ARG A 438 -15.63 18.72 -2.59
N GLY A 439 -14.72 19.22 -3.44
CA GLY A 439 -14.68 18.84 -4.84
C GLY A 439 -13.29 19.00 -5.40
N SER A 440 -12.96 18.21 -6.42
CA SER A 440 -11.69 18.31 -7.13
C SER A 440 -11.80 17.87 -8.59
N ALA A 441 -10.91 18.44 -9.41
CA ALA A 441 -10.60 17.96 -10.74
C ALA A 441 -9.07 17.80 -10.84
N SER A 442 -8.61 16.63 -11.26
CA SER A 442 -7.18 16.33 -11.36
C SER A 442 -6.86 15.48 -12.60
N ARG A 443 -5.70 15.70 -13.19
CA ARG A 443 -5.20 14.89 -14.30
C ARG A 443 -4.28 13.80 -13.77
N GLY A 444 -4.59 12.54 -14.10
CA GLY A 444 -3.77 11.37 -13.86
C GLY A 444 -2.87 11.04 -15.04
N TYR A 445 -1.72 10.48 -14.77
CA TYR A 445 -0.75 9.98 -15.73
C TYR A 445 0.05 8.84 -15.12
N SER A 446 0.25 7.78 -15.89
CA SER A 446 1.12 6.66 -15.50
C SER A 446 1.90 6.16 -16.70
N PRO A 447 3.23 6.27 -16.67
CA PRO A 447 4.07 5.66 -17.71
C PRO A 447 3.99 4.13 -17.59
N PRO A 448 4.30 3.38 -18.67
CA PRO A 448 4.55 1.95 -18.58
C PRO A 448 5.70 1.68 -17.61
N THR A 449 5.62 0.59 -16.83
CA THR A 449 6.74 0.13 -15.99
C THR A 449 7.76 -0.65 -16.83
N ILE A 450 8.97 -0.83 -16.30
CA ILE A 450 9.99 -1.70 -16.95
C ILE A 450 9.42 -3.09 -17.23
N GLU A 451 8.68 -3.66 -16.27
CA GLU A 451 8.05 -4.99 -16.38
C GLU A 451 6.96 -5.06 -17.45
N GLU A 452 6.32 -3.95 -17.78
CA GLU A 452 5.32 -3.87 -18.85
C GLU A 452 5.96 -3.66 -20.22
N VAL A 453 7.09 -2.96 -20.26
CA VAL A 453 7.86 -2.75 -21.49
C VAL A 453 8.56 -4.04 -21.90
N GLN A 454 9.11 -4.81 -20.96
CA GLN A 454 9.70 -6.13 -21.19
C GLN A 454 9.07 -7.18 -20.26
N PRO A 455 7.92 -7.72 -20.64
CA PRO A 455 7.22 -8.76 -19.88
C PRO A 455 7.88 -10.14 -20.06
N SER A 456 7.23 -11.19 -19.52
CA SER A 456 7.81 -12.53 -19.50
C SER A 456 7.95 -13.18 -20.89
N ASN A 457 7.22 -12.69 -21.92
CA ASN A 457 7.44 -13.09 -23.30
C ASN A 457 8.76 -12.57 -23.90
N ARG A 458 9.52 -11.77 -23.14
CA ARG A 458 10.86 -11.25 -23.47
C ARG A 458 10.92 -10.32 -24.67
N ILE A 459 9.76 -9.91 -25.22
CA ILE A 459 9.65 -8.97 -26.34
C ILE A 459 9.52 -7.56 -25.76
N ILE A 460 10.44 -6.67 -26.15
CA ILE A 460 10.39 -5.27 -25.74
C ILE A 460 9.27 -4.57 -26.52
N ASN A 461 8.27 -4.06 -25.80
CA ASN A 461 7.16 -3.33 -26.40
C ASN A 461 7.42 -1.81 -26.36
N ASN A 462 8.13 -1.31 -27.38
CA ASN A 462 8.38 0.13 -27.53
C ASN A 462 7.13 0.94 -27.89
N GLY A 463 6.06 0.30 -28.36
CA GLY A 463 4.79 0.94 -28.73
C GLY A 463 3.85 1.24 -27.58
N LEU A 464 4.09 0.67 -26.39
CA LEU A 464 3.18 0.78 -25.24
C LEU A 464 3.07 2.24 -24.75
N GLN A 465 1.89 2.84 -24.89
CA GLN A 465 1.65 4.25 -24.53
C GLN A 465 1.34 4.42 -23.05
N PRO A 466 1.71 5.56 -22.43
CA PRO A 466 1.30 5.88 -21.08
C PRO A 466 -0.22 6.02 -20.95
N GLU A 467 -0.74 5.66 -19.79
CA GLU A 467 -2.11 5.97 -19.41
C GLU A 467 -2.24 7.44 -18.99
N ALA A 468 -3.31 8.10 -19.39
CA ALA A 468 -3.63 9.46 -18.93
C ALA A 468 -5.14 9.70 -18.91
N GLY A 469 -5.60 10.53 -17.97
CA GLY A 469 -7.04 10.80 -17.88
C GLY A 469 -7.38 11.89 -16.89
N TRP A 470 -8.66 12.29 -16.86
CA TRP A 470 -9.20 13.25 -15.92
C TRP A 470 -10.07 12.58 -14.87
N ASN A 471 -9.81 12.92 -13.61
CA ASN A 471 -10.61 12.51 -12.46
C ASN A 471 -11.37 13.70 -11.91
N TYR A 472 -12.67 13.53 -11.74
CA TYR A 472 -13.57 14.47 -11.10
C TYR A 472 -14.14 13.85 -9.85
N GLU A 473 -14.14 14.57 -8.74
CA GLU A 473 -14.62 14.07 -7.47
C GLU A 473 -15.45 15.13 -6.75
N THR A 474 -16.52 14.69 -6.10
CA THR A 474 -17.27 15.46 -5.11
C THR A 474 -17.50 14.61 -3.87
N GLY A 475 -17.55 15.26 -2.71
CA GLY A 475 -17.77 14.52 -1.46
C GLY A 475 -18.21 15.40 -0.32
N MET A 476 -18.59 14.74 0.76
CA MET A 476 -19.00 15.40 2.00
C MET A 476 -18.35 14.72 3.20
N ARG A 477 -18.10 15.50 4.24
CA ARG A 477 -17.69 15.02 5.56
C ARG A 477 -18.64 15.55 6.62
N LEU A 478 -19.05 14.66 7.50
CA LEU A 478 -19.96 14.96 8.59
C LEU A 478 -19.34 14.48 9.90
N SER A 479 -19.34 15.35 10.92
CA SER A 479 -18.87 15.03 12.26
C SER A 479 -19.91 15.51 13.28
N LEU A 480 -20.61 14.58 13.94
CA LEU A 480 -21.72 14.87 14.83
C LEU A 480 -21.40 14.45 16.27
N ARG A 481 -22.19 15.00 17.22
CA ARG A 481 -22.15 14.64 18.63
C ARG A 481 -20.76 14.75 19.26
N ASN A 482 -20.05 15.87 19.02
CA ASN A 482 -18.69 16.10 19.49
C ASN A 482 -17.72 15.00 18.99
N ASN A 483 -17.72 14.75 17.68
CA ASN A 483 -16.90 13.75 17.00
C ASN A 483 -17.20 12.29 17.44
N LYS A 484 -18.40 11.98 17.91
CA LYS A 484 -18.80 10.58 18.21
C LYS A 484 -19.28 9.85 16.96
N VAL A 485 -19.73 10.57 15.93
CA VAL A 485 -20.13 10.04 14.65
C VAL A 485 -19.37 10.80 13.57
N TYR A 486 -18.68 10.08 12.73
CA TYR A 486 -17.96 10.62 11.58
C TYR A 486 -18.37 9.86 10.32
N LEU A 487 -18.71 10.60 9.25
CA LEU A 487 -19.00 10.09 7.91
C LEU A 487 -18.16 10.84 6.90
N ASP A 488 -17.47 10.14 6.02
CA ASP A 488 -16.87 10.65 4.79
C ASP A 488 -17.48 9.91 3.60
N ALA A 489 -18.09 10.63 2.66
CA ALA A 489 -18.67 10.05 1.46
C ALA A 489 -18.18 10.82 0.23
N ALA A 490 -17.91 10.10 -0.85
CA ALA A 490 -17.43 10.66 -2.11
C ALA A 490 -18.03 9.93 -3.32
N MET A 491 -18.27 10.69 -4.38
CA MET A 491 -18.52 10.20 -5.73
C MET A 491 -17.38 10.66 -6.62
N PHE A 492 -16.93 9.79 -7.51
CA PHE A 492 -15.88 10.13 -8.45
C PHE A 492 -16.14 9.56 -9.83
N ARG A 493 -15.52 10.17 -10.82
CA ARG A 493 -15.46 9.69 -12.19
C ARG A 493 -14.05 9.92 -12.74
N PHE A 494 -13.42 8.84 -13.19
CA PHE A 494 -12.14 8.87 -13.84
C PHE A 494 -12.26 8.35 -15.28
N ASP A 495 -12.05 9.22 -16.25
CA ASP A 495 -12.03 8.89 -17.67
C ASP A 495 -10.56 8.71 -18.07
N LEU A 496 -10.11 7.45 -18.22
CA LEU A 496 -8.74 7.06 -18.49
C LEU A 496 -8.59 6.61 -19.93
N ASN A 497 -7.58 7.11 -20.63
CA ASN A 497 -7.21 6.74 -21.98
C ASN A 497 -5.95 5.86 -21.98
N ASN A 498 -5.80 5.03 -23.02
CA ASN A 498 -4.66 4.13 -23.20
C ASN A 498 -4.44 3.18 -22.02
N ALA A 499 -5.53 2.71 -21.39
CA ALA A 499 -5.43 1.76 -20.30
C ALA A 499 -4.51 0.59 -20.67
N ILE A 500 -3.54 0.29 -19.83
CA ILE A 500 -2.62 -0.84 -20.04
C ILE A 500 -3.26 -2.10 -19.46
N VAL A 501 -3.40 -3.13 -20.30
CA VAL A 501 -3.96 -4.43 -19.90
C VAL A 501 -2.98 -5.55 -20.14
N ARG A 502 -3.01 -6.53 -19.26
CA ARG A 502 -2.22 -7.75 -19.34
C ARG A 502 -2.85 -8.74 -20.29
N ARG A 503 -2.00 -9.44 -21.05
CA ARG A 503 -2.34 -10.61 -21.86
C ARG A 503 -1.47 -11.78 -21.43
N ILE A 504 -2.01 -12.99 -21.52
CA ILE A 504 -1.25 -14.22 -21.31
C ILE A 504 -1.53 -15.13 -22.51
N ASP A 505 -0.49 -15.63 -23.13
CA ASP A 505 -0.59 -16.59 -24.24
C ASP A 505 -0.78 -18.03 -23.72
N ALA A 506 -0.90 -18.98 -24.66
CA ALA A 506 -1.09 -20.40 -24.33
C ALA A 506 0.11 -21.02 -23.59
N ALA A 507 1.32 -20.49 -23.77
CA ALA A 507 2.52 -20.91 -23.05
C ALA A 507 2.57 -20.33 -21.61
N GLY A 508 1.68 -19.39 -21.28
CA GLY A 508 1.65 -18.69 -20.01
C GLY A 508 2.59 -17.49 -19.95
N GLU A 509 3.10 -17.05 -21.10
CA GLU A 509 3.94 -15.86 -21.20
C GLU A 509 3.09 -14.60 -21.24
N GLU A 510 3.55 -13.55 -20.56
CA GLU A 510 2.84 -12.29 -20.43
C GLU A 510 3.24 -11.30 -21.50
N SER A 511 2.29 -10.48 -21.90
CA SER A 511 2.48 -9.26 -22.69
C SER A 511 1.53 -8.17 -22.20
N PHE A 512 1.80 -6.93 -22.56
CA PHE A 512 0.96 -5.79 -22.23
C PHE A 512 0.62 -5.00 -23.47
N VAL A 513 -0.63 -4.54 -23.54
CA VAL A 513 -1.14 -3.74 -24.64
C VAL A 513 -1.97 -2.57 -24.13
N ASN A 514 -2.11 -1.51 -24.90
CA ASN A 514 -3.07 -0.47 -24.61
C ASN A 514 -4.47 -0.92 -25.06
N ALA A 515 -5.39 -0.96 -24.11
CA ALA A 515 -6.81 -1.22 -24.34
C ALA A 515 -7.54 0.11 -24.37
N GLY A 516 -7.74 0.74 -25.50
CA GLY A 516 -8.52 1.97 -25.64
C GLY A 516 -8.56 2.85 -24.37
N GLY A 517 -9.74 2.94 -23.75
CA GLY A 517 -9.92 3.67 -22.49
C GLY A 517 -10.77 2.91 -21.48
N THR A 518 -10.86 3.47 -20.27
CA THR A 518 -11.80 3.02 -19.24
C THR A 518 -12.58 4.21 -18.69
N LYS A 519 -13.83 3.97 -18.30
CA LYS A 519 -14.67 4.90 -17.56
C LYS A 519 -14.93 4.32 -16.18
N GLN A 520 -14.40 4.95 -15.17
CA GLN A 520 -14.44 4.47 -13.79
C GLN A 520 -15.26 5.43 -12.96
N SER A 521 -16.53 5.10 -12.70
CA SER A 521 -17.42 5.86 -11.83
C SER A 521 -17.68 5.08 -10.55
N GLY A 522 -17.59 5.72 -9.40
CA GLY A 522 -17.77 5.04 -8.13
C GLY A 522 -18.32 5.92 -7.02
N PHE A 523 -18.82 5.22 -6.01
CA PHE A 523 -19.24 5.80 -4.74
C PHE A 523 -18.47 5.14 -3.61
N GLU A 524 -17.97 5.91 -2.67
CA GLU A 524 -17.24 5.48 -1.50
C GLU A 524 -17.83 6.13 -0.26
N ALA A 525 -17.98 5.36 0.82
CA ALA A 525 -18.42 5.89 2.10
C ALA A 525 -17.68 5.20 3.25
N GLU A 526 -17.28 5.97 4.26
CA GLU A 526 -16.73 5.51 5.52
C GLU A 526 -17.51 6.12 6.68
N LEU A 527 -18.11 5.27 7.50
CA LEU A 527 -18.81 5.67 8.73
C LEU A 527 -18.07 5.12 9.94
N THR A 528 -17.86 5.96 10.94
CA THR A 528 -17.41 5.53 12.27
C THR A 528 -18.33 6.15 13.32
N ALA A 529 -18.84 5.33 14.23
CA ALA A 529 -19.75 5.78 15.27
C ALA A 529 -19.47 5.11 16.62
N TRP A 530 -19.40 5.90 17.69
CA TRP A 530 -19.50 5.42 19.04
C TRP A 530 -20.98 5.22 19.40
N ILE A 531 -21.44 3.97 19.35
CA ILE A 531 -22.79 3.58 19.79
C ILE A 531 -22.91 3.77 21.31
N VAL A 532 -21.91 3.26 22.03
CA VAL A 532 -21.71 3.54 23.45
C VAL A 532 -20.37 4.26 23.59
N PRO A 533 -20.36 5.55 23.93
CA PRO A 533 -19.13 6.29 24.17
C PRO A 533 -18.31 5.65 25.29
N PHE A 534 -16.98 5.70 25.16
CA PHE A 534 -16.09 5.09 26.13
C PHE A 534 -16.29 5.68 27.53
N LYS A 535 -16.43 4.81 28.54
CA LYS A 535 -16.61 5.14 29.96
C LYS A 535 -15.59 4.35 30.78
N ARG A 536 -15.15 4.92 31.91
CA ARG A 536 -14.20 4.23 32.80
C ARG A 536 -14.87 3.14 33.66
N VAL A 537 -16.18 3.19 33.84
CA VAL A 537 -16.97 2.33 34.71
C VAL A 537 -18.13 1.71 33.93
N GLY A 538 -18.53 0.50 34.31
CA GLY A 538 -19.63 -0.24 33.71
C GLY A 538 -19.20 -1.57 33.08
N ILE A 539 -20.15 -2.49 32.85
CA ILE A 539 -19.94 -3.80 32.23
C ILE A 539 -19.53 -3.62 30.76
N MET A 540 -20.14 -2.69 30.05
CA MET A 540 -19.76 -2.28 28.70
C MET A 540 -19.08 -0.90 28.78
N ARG A 541 -17.78 -0.85 28.59
CA ARG A 541 -17.02 0.40 28.67
C ARG A 541 -17.07 1.22 27.39
N GLY A 542 -17.34 0.61 26.27
CA GLY A 542 -17.52 1.30 24.99
C GLY A 542 -17.90 0.35 23.88
N LEU A 543 -18.63 0.86 22.89
CA LEU A 543 -18.99 0.16 21.67
C LEU A 543 -18.81 1.10 20.50
N LYS A 544 -17.86 0.78 19.60
CA LYS A 544 -17.61 1.51 18.38
C LYS A 544 -17.99 0.66 17.18
N PHE A 545 -18.73 1.22 16.27
CA PHE A 545 -19.08 0.66 14.96
C PHE A 545 -18.30 1.39 13.87
N SER A 546 -17.86 0.66 12.86
CA SER A 546 -17.25 1.23 11.65
C SER A 546 -17.78 0.50 10.43
N GLU A 547 -18.04 1.24 9.36
CA GLU A 547 -18.55 0.73 8.10
C GLU A 547 -17.76 1.37 6.95
N SER A 548 -17.33 0.57 5.98
CA SER A 548 -16.69 1.00 4.75
C SER A 548 -17.44 0.38 3.57
N TYR A 549 -17.89 1.22 2.66
CA TYR A 549 -18.60 0.78 1.47
C TYR A 549 -18.00 1.38 0.21
N THR A 550 -17.85 0.53 -0.81
CA THR A 550 -17.41 0.92 -2.15
C THR A 550 -18.37 0.34 -3.18
N ASN A 551 -18.86 1.19 -4.07
CA ASN A 551 -19.54 0.78 -5.29
C ASN A 551 -18.71 1.23 -6.49
N SER A 552 -18.37 0.30 -7.38
CA SER A 552 -17.51 0.51 -8.55
C SER A 552 -18.29 0.18 -9.82
N HIS A 553 -18.58 1.18 -10.62
CA HIS A 553 -19.17 1.04 -11.94
C HIS A 553 -18.14 1.36 -13.02
N PHE A 554 -17.19 0.43 -13.20
CA PHE A 554 -16.04 0.60 -14.10
C PHE A 554 -16.21 -0.21 -15.36
N LYS A 555 -16.00 0.42 -16.51
CA LYS A 555 -16.22 -0.18 -17.82
C LYS A 555 -15.09 0.15 -18.79
N PHE A 556 -14.82 -0.77 -19.70
CA PHE A 556 -14.01 -0.50 -20.87
C PHE A 556 -14.72 0.41 -21.88
N VAL A 557 -13.95 1.24 -22.56
CA VAL A 557 -14.41 2.13 -23.64
C VAL A 557 -13.44 2.01 -24.82
N ASN A 558 -13.96 1.84 -26.04
CA ASN A 558 -13.17 1.73 -27.28
C ASN A 558 -12.10 0.62 -27.24
N TYR A 559 -12.45 -0.54 -26.72
CA TYR A 559 -11.56 -1.67 -26.57
C TYR A 559 -11.89 -2.78 -27.56
N ILE A 560 -11.08 -2.89 -28.62
CA ILE A 560 -11.25 -3.88 -29.69
C ILE A 560 -9.97 -4.69 -29.83
N ILE A 561 -10.10 -6.02 -29.89
CA ILE A 561 -9.00 -6.96 -30.14
C ILE A 561 -9.46 -8.00 -31.14
N ASN A 562 -8.66 -8.21 -32.21
CA ASN A 562 -8.95 -9.21 -33.24
C ASN A 562 -10.43 -9.19 -33.66
N SER A 563 -10.97 -7.99 -33.93
CA SER A 563 -12.38 -7.74 -34.28
C SER A 563 -13.40 -7.96 -33.17
N THR A 564 -13.03 -8.40 -31.96
CA THR A 564 -13.93 -8.50 -30.83
C THR A 564 -13.96 -7.18 -30.06
N ASN A 565 -15.16 -6.64 -29.87
CA ASN A 565 -15.37 -5.39 -29.13
C ASN A 565 -15.73 -5.70 -27.67
N PHE A 566 -14.91 -5.22 -26.73
CA PHE A 566 -15.10 -5.34 -25.29
C PHE A 566 -15.65 -4.05 -24.64
N ALA A 567 -15.95 -3.01 -25.44
CA ALA A 567 -16.53 -1.77 -24.95
C ALA A 567 -17.86 -2.04 -24.22
N GLY A 568 -18.04 -1.44 -23.04
CA GLY A 568 -19.21 -1.65 -22.19
C GLY A 568 -19.07 -2.78 -21.18
N ASN A 569 -18.10 -3.70 -21.35
CA ASN A 569 -17.80 -4.73 -20.35
C ASN A 569 -17.28 -4.13 -19.06
N SER A 570 -17.56 -4.80 -17.94
CA SER A 570 -17.02 -4.45 -16.62
C SER A 570 -15.51 -4.63 -16.60
N LEU A 571 -14.84 -3.73 -15.89
CA LEU A 571 -13.38 -3.76 -15.75
C LEU A 571 -12.92 -5.02 -15.02
N THR A 572 -12.01 -5.75 -15.63
CA THR A 572 -11.50 -7.02 -15.12
C THR A 572 -10.81 -6.84 -13.76
N GLY A 573 -11.11 -7.74 -12.82
CA GLY A 573 -10.53 -7.75 -11.47
C GLY A 573 -11.19 -6.81 -10.46
N VAL A 574 -12.25 -6.08 -10.84
CA VAL A 574 -12.91 -5.10 -9.97
C VAL A 574 -14.28 -5.63 -9.53
N PRO A 575 -14.49 -5.89 -8.22
CA PRO A 575 -15.82 -6.17 -7.69
C PRO A 575 -16.69 -4.91 -7.75
N GLN A 576 -17.96 -5.07 -8.09
CA GLN A 576 -18.90 -3.95 -8.11
C GLN A 576 -19.17 -3.39 -6.72
N ASN A 577 -19.30 -4.27 -5.73
CA ASN A 577 -19.57 -3.88 -4.35
C ASN A 577 -18.56 -4.50 -3.40
N ASN A 578 -18.05 -3.68 -2.48
CA ASN A 578 -17.20 -4.10 -1.37
C ASN A 578 -17.72 -3.43 -0.09
N LEU A 579 -17.98 -4.22 0.95
CA LEU A 579 -18.49 -3.76 2.24
C LEU A 579 -17.64 -4.34 3.35
N VAL A 580 -17.20 -3.51 4.28
CA VAL A 580 -16.46 -3.95 5.48
C VAL A 580 -17.09 -3.30 6.70
N SER A 581 -17.71 -4.12 7.54
CA SER A 581 -18.35 -3.72 8.79
C SER A 581 -17.50 -4.18 9.97
N ALA A 582 -17.23 -3.32 10.94
CA ALA A 582 -16.45 -3.69 12.11
C ALA A 582 -17.06 -3.18 13.42
N ILE A 583 -16.92 -3.97 14.46
CA ILE A 583 -17.34 -3.66 15.82
C ILE A 583 -16.14 -3.78 16.76
N ASN A 584 -15.93 -2.75 17.58
CA ASN A 584 -15.00 -2.77 18.70
C ASN A 584 -15.80 -2.67 20.00
N LEU A 585 -15.75 -3.71 20.81
CA LEU A 585 -16.36 -3.76 22.13
C LEU A 585 -15.26 -3.68 23.21
N TYR A 586 -15.38 -2.71 24.10
CA TYR A 586 -14.47 -2.51 25.24
C TYR A 586 -15.16 -2.93 26.52
N LEU A 587 -14.51 -3.83 27.24
CA LEU A 587 -15.02 -4.48 28.47
C LEU A 587 -14.15 -4.09 29.69
N PRO A 588 -14.58 -4.43 30.91
CA PRO A 588 -13.76 -4.30 32.11
C PRO A 588 -12.43 -5.03 32.01
N SER A 589 -11.51 -4.75 32.91
CA SER A 589 -10.18 -5.38 32.99
C SER A 589 -9.33 -5.24 31.72
N LYS A 590 -9.59 -4.18 30.92
CA LYS A 590 -8.90 -3.90 29.65
C LYS A 590 -9.05 -5.04 28.61
N LEU A 591 -10.12 -5.79 28.68
CA LEU A 591 -10.51 -6.73 27.62
C LEU A 591 -11.19 -5.97 26.47
N SER A 592 -10.83 -6.29 25.25
CA SER A 592 -11.50 -5.78 24.05
C SER A 592 -11.76 -6.90 23.06
N LEU A 593 -12.91 -6.81 22.38
CA LEU A 593 -13.29 -7.71 21.31
C LEU A 593 -13.42 -6.90 20.01
N TYR A 594 -12.82 -7.41 18.97
CA TYR A 594 -12.93 -6.89 17.60
C TYR A 594 -13.59 -7.92 16.73
N LEU A 595 -14.60 -7.51 15.97
CA LEU A 595 -15.29 -8.34 14.99
C LEU A 595 -15.33 -7.57 13.67
N GLN A 596 -14.93 -8.19 12.57
CA GLN A 596 -14.98 -7.62 11.23
C GLN A 596 -15.66 -8.59 10.27
N HIS A 597 -16.68 -8.11 9.58
CA HIS A 597 -17.31 -8.79 8.46
C HIS A 597 -16.92 -8.09 7.17
N SER A 598 -16.57 -8.85 6.15
CA SER A 598 -16.25 -8.33 4.81
C SER A 598 -17.10 -9.05 3.77
N TYR A 599 -17.74 -8.29 2.89
CA TYR A 599 -18.47 -8.78 1.73
C TYR A 599 -17.82 -8.24 0.45
N VAL A 600 -17.58 -9.11 -0.51
CA VAL A 600 -17.09 -8.78 -1.85
C VAL A 600 -18.04 -9.42 -2.87
N SER A 601 -18.56 -8.62 -3.80
CA SER A 601 -19.39 -9.13 -4.90
C SER A 601 -18.57 -9.96 -5.89
N SER A 602 -19.23 -10.62 -6.85
CA SER A 602 -18.56 -11.35 -7.93
C SER A 602 -17.56 -10.45 -8.67
N ILE A 603 -16.46 -11.05 -9.17
CA ILE A 603 -15.35 -10.36 -9.81
C ILE A 603 -15.18 -10.88 -11.23
N PRO A 604 -15.23 -10.05 -12.27
CA PRO A 604 -14.92 -10.46 -13.65
C PRO A 604 -13.45 -10.86 -13.76
N LEU A 605 -13.15 -12.03 -14.33
CA LEU A 605 -11.81 -12.62 -14.39
C LEU A 605 -11.12 -12.43 -15.74
N ASN A 606 -11.89 -12.04 -16.77
CA ASN A 606 -11.34 -11.71 -18.08
C ASN A 606 -12.10 -10.54 -18.72
N ASP A 607 -11.49 -9.91 -19.73
CA ASP A 607 -12.01 -8.71 -20.38
C ASP A 607 -13.31 -8.96 -21.16
N ALA A 608 -13.55 -10.22 -21.57
CA ALA A 608 -14.80 -10.62 -22.19
C ALA A 608 -15.96 -10.75 -21.18
N ASN A 609 -15.69 -10.68 -19.87
CA ASN A 609 -16.66 -10.95 -18.81
C ASN A 609 -17.32 -12.34 -18.91
N ALA A 610 -16.63 -13.30 -19.52
CA ALA A 610 -17.13 -14.67 -19.69
C ALA A 610 -16.97 -15.52 -18.39
N PHE A 611 -16.03 -15.12 -17.53
CA PHE A 611 -15.74 -15.82 -16.28
C PHE A 611 -15.78 -14.85 -15.10
N TYR A 612 -16.34 -15.32 -13.99
CA TYR A 612 -16.43 -14.57 -12.73
C TYR A 612 -15.98 -15.44 -11.56
N ALA A 613 -15.26 -14.82 -10.61
CA ALA A 613 -15.14 -15.39 -9.28
C ALA A 613 -16.42 -15.11 -8.49
N ASP A 614 -16.85 -16.10 -7.69
CA ASP A 614 -18.04 -15.97 -6.87
C ASP A 614 -17.89 -14.88 -5.79
N LYS A 615 -19.03 -14.31 -5.40
CA LYS A 615 -19.11 -13.44 -4.22
C LYS A 615 -18.75 -14.21 -2.96
N TYR A 616 -18.21 -13.52 -1.96
CA TYR A 616 -17.87 -14.15 -0.70
C TYR A 616 -18.09 -13.21 0.51
N HIS A 617 -18.25 -13.85 1.66
CA HIS A 617 -18.35 -13.24 2.97
C HIS A 617 -17.24 -13.78 3.86
N LEU A 618 -16.54 -12.91 4.56
CA LEU A 618 -15.52 -13.28 5.54
C LEU A 618 -15.91 -12.72 6.90
N LEU A 619 -15.65 -13.49 7.93
CA LEU A 619 -15.77 -13.06 9.32
C LEU A 619 -14.42 -13.24 10.01
N GLN A 620 -13.94 -12.19 10.63
CA GLN A 620 -12.72 -12.15 11.42
C GLN A 620 -13.08 -11.72 12.83
N ALA A 621 -12.46 -12.34 13.83
CA ALA A 621 -12.62 -11.94 15.23
C ALA A 621 -11.28 -11.94 15.96
N LYS A 622 -11.12 -11.01 16.90
CA LYS A 622 -9.94 -10.92 17.79
C LYS A 622 -10.36 -10.49 19.18
N ALA A 623 -9.95 -11.27 20.18
CA ALA A 623 -10.03 -10.90 21.57
C ALA A 623 -8.63 -10.47 22.05
N MET A 624 -8.55 -9.37 22.76
CA MET A 624 -7.31 -8.82 23.27
C MET A 624 -7.48 -8.41 24.72
N TRP A 625 -6.55 -8.87 25.56
CA TRP A 625 -6.46 -8.51 26.97
C TRP A 625 -5.14 -7.81 27.24
N GLN A 626 -5.20 -6.74 28.04
CA GLN A 626 -4.03 -5.96 28.44
C GLN A 626 -3.96 -5.86 29.96
N LYS A 627 -2.76 -6.00 30.51
CA LYS A 627 -2.52 -5.83 31.95
C LYS A 627 -1.26 -5.01 32.17
N GLN A 628 -1.42 -3.92 32.91
CA GLN A 628 -0.30 -3.14 33.41
C GLN A 628 0.27 -3.90 34.63
N MET A 629 1.53 -4.22 34.57
CA MET A 629 2.35 -4.70 35.69
C MET A 629 3.23 -3.55 36.18
N HIS A 630 3.94 -3.71 37.30
CA HIS A 630 4.78 -2.63 37.84
C HIS A 630 5.84 -2.14 36.87
N ALA A 631 6.52 -3.07 36.15
CA ALA A 631 7.65 -2.77 35.29
C ALA A 631 7.32 -2.88 33.79
N PHE A 632 6.19 -3.44 33.38
CA PHE A 632 5.86 -3.67 31.99
C PHE A 632 4.36 -3.77 31.72
N ASN A 633 3.97 -3.57 30.48
CA ASN A 633 2.65 -3.83 29.96
C ASN A 633 2.62 -5.18 29.24
N LEU A 634 1.74 -6.05 29.67
CA LEU A 634 1.46 -7.33 29.03
C LEU A 634 0.23 -7.21 28.16
N ARG A 635 0.32 -7.71 26.92
CA ARG A 635 -0.81 -7.85 26.01
C ARG A 635 -0.87 -9.28 25.49
N PHE A 636 -1.98 -9.92 25.71
CA PHE A 636 -2.31 -11.23 25.14
C PHE A 636 -3.48 -11.09 24.16
N PHE A 637 -3.46 -11.83 23.07
CA PHE A 637 -4.56 -11.85 22.11
C PHE A 637 -4.72 -13.23 21.46
N VAL A 638 -5.95 -13.51 21.07
CA VAL A 638 -6.32 -14.65 20.26
C VAL A 638 -7.28 -14.16 19.18
N GLY A 639 -7.17 -14.70 17.99
CA GLY A 639 -8.04 -14.35 16.87
C GLY A 639 -8.22 -15.48 15.88
N GLY A 640 -9.15 -15.27 14.97
CA GLY A 640 -9.38 -16.16 13.85
C GLY A 640 -9.84 -15.38 12.63
N ASP A 641 -9.36 -15.83 11.48
CA ASP A 641 -9.71 -15.30 10.18
C ASP A 641 -10.56 -16.29 9.41
N ASN A 642 -11.39 -15.79 8.49
CA ASN A 642 -12.32 -16.59 7.69
C ASN A 642 -13.15 -17.58 8.56
N LEU A 643 -13.73 -17.10 9.66
CA LEU A 643 -14.50 -17.92 10.62
C LEU A 643 -15.75 -18.56 9.99
N LEU A 644 -16.24 -18.01 8.86
CA LEU A 644 -17.33 -18.59 8.08
C LEU A 644 -16.88 -19.77 7.21
N ASP A 645 -15.59 -20.06 7.17
CA ASP A 645 -14.99 -21.14 6.38
C ASP A 645 -15.27 -21.01 4.87
N ALA A 646 -15.33 -19.77 4.39
CA ALA A 646 -15.63 -19.47 2.99
C ALA A 646 -14.48 -19.93 2.08
N LYS A 647 -14.81 -20.63 1.00
CA LYS A 647 -13.86 -20.94 -0.07
C LYS A 647 -13.83 -19.77 -1.04
N TYR A 648 -12.71 -19.05 -1.12
CA TYR A 648 -12.55 -17.87 -1.95
C TYR A 648 -11.12 -17.71 -2.48
N SER A 649 -10.97 -16.86 -3.48
CA SER A 649 -9.67 -16.50 -4.06
C SER A 649 -9.31 -15.06 -3.66
N LEU A 650 -8.16 -14.89 -3.03
CA LEU A 650 -7.68 -13.59 -2.55
C LEU A 650 -6.70 -12.92 -3.53
N GLY A 651 -6.73 -13.25 -4.76
CA GLY A 651 -5.83 -12.66 -5.76
C GLY A 651 -5.92 -13.42 -7.06
N ASN A 652 -7.01 -13.18 -7.80
CA ASN A 652 -7.24 -13.88 -9.07
C ASN A 652 -6.19 -13.51 -10.14
N ASP A 653 -5.80 -14.47 -10.95
CA ASP A 653 -4.98 -14.26 -12.13
C ASP A 653 -5.87 -13.81 -13.27
N LEU A 654 -5.86 -12.50 -13.56
CA LEU A 654 -6.71 -11.89 -14.58
C LEU A 654 -6.24 -12.26 -15.97
N ASN A 655 -7.19 -12.50 -16.89
CA ASN A 655 -6.92 -12.91 -18.29
C ASN A 655 -6.00 -14.14 -18.38
N ALA A 656 -6.06 -15.06 -17.41
CA ALA A 656 -5.16 -16.20 -17.35
C ALA A 656 -5.43 -17.23 -18.43
N ALA A 657 -4.39 -17.72 -19.10
CA ALA A 657 -4.48 -18.81 -20.04
C ALA A 657 -4.96 -20.12 -19.36
N GLY A 658 -5.73 -20.91 -20.09
CA GLY A 658 -6.28 -22.17 -19.60
C GLY A 658 -7.23 -22.01 -18.42
N SER A 659 -7.85 -20.83 -18.26
CA SER A 659 -8.80 -20.49 -17.19
C SER A 659 -8.26 -20.73 -15.76
N ARG A 660 -6.96 -20.57 -15.54
CA ARG A 660 -6.29 -20.74 -14.24
C ARG A 660 -6.36 -19.44 -13.42
N PHE A 661 -7.57 -19.03 -13.13
CA PHE A 661 -7.83 -17.73 -12.49
C PHE A 661 -7.66 -17.72 -10.96
N TYR A 662 -7.78 -18.88 -10.28
CA TYR A 662 -8.02 -18.94 -8.86
C TYR A 662 -6.73 -19.14 -8.05
N ASN A 663 -6.45 -18.25 -7.11
CA ASN A 663 -5.46 -18.40 -6.07
C ASN A 663 -6.19 -18.54 -4.73
N SER A 664 -6.33 -19.77 -4.25
CA SER A 664 -7.08 -20.07 -3.03
C SER A 664 -6.50 -19.34 -1.83
N ALA A 665 -7.36 -18.63 -1.12
CA ALA A 665 -7.05 -18.11 0.21
C ALA A 665 -7.21 -19.20 1.28
N ALA A 666 -6.61 -18.95 2.45
CA ALA A 666 -6.73 -19.85 3.58
C ALA A 666 -8.20 -20.00 4.00
N MET A 667 -8.60 -21.24 4.28
CA MET A 667 -9.84 -21.56 4.96
C MET A 667 -9.79 -21.03 6.40
N ARG A 668 -10.76 -21.34 7.24
CA ARG A 668 -10.78 -20.93 8.64
C ARG A 668 -9.43 -21.21 9.30
N ASN A 669 -8.87 -20.19 9.94
CA ASN A 669 -7.57 -20.28 10.58
C ASN A 669 -7.52 -19.44 11.85
N TYR A 670 -6.57 -19.74 12.74
CA TYR A 670 -6.50 -19.16 14.06
C TYR A 670 -5.08 -18.71 14.35
N TYR A 671 -4.96 -17.71 15.23
CA TYR A 671 -3.68 -17.21 15.73
C TYR A 671 -3.79 -16.75 17.17
N ALA A 672 -2.69 -16.80 17.89
CA ALA A 672 -2.57 -16.26 19.24
C ALA A 672 -1.21 -15.60 19.39
N GLY A 673 -1.14 -14.59 20.24
CA GLY A 673 0.13 -13.89 20.47
C GLY A 673 0.21 -13.21 21.81
N LEU A 674 1.46 -12.94 22.17
CA LEU A 674 1.84 -12.27 23.40
C LEU A 674 2.78 -11.12 23.06
N SER A 675 2.61 -9.97 23.68
CA SER A 675 3.61 -8.89 23.62
C SER A 675 3.84 -8.28 24.98
N VAL A 676 5.08 -7.92 25.24
CA VAL A 676 5.55 -7.26 26.46
C VAL A 676 6.14 -5.93 26.06
N GLN A 677 5.84 -4.89 26.82
CA GLN A 677 6.35 -3.53 26.60
C GLN A 677 6.87 -2.98 27.94
N PHE A 678 8.14 -2.60 27.95
CA PHE A 678 8.85 -2.02 29.09
C PHE A 678 8.92 -0.51 29.01
#